data_ef4eb77180d20ab304b40a26cba01a66
#
_entry.id   ef4eb77180d20ab304b40a26cba01a66
#
_cell.length_a   1.000
_cell.length_b   1.000
_cell.length_c   1.000
_cell.angle_alpha   90.00
_cell.angle_beta   90.00
_cell.angle_gamma   90.00
#
_symmetry.space_group_name_H-M   'P 1'
#
loop_
_entity.id
_entity.type
_entity.pdbx_description
1 polymer ?
#
loop_
_entity_poly.entity_id
_entity_poly.type
_entity_poly.pdbx_seq_one_letter_code
_entity_poly.pdbx_strand_id
1 'polypeptide(L)'
;MYKQFIAACSLTGALMLSSCSPTTPVAHDVSIIPVPKEIKNANGQFTLKDGMTIGVADKQLLPAANYLSGLLSRSTGYIYNVREGDGDISLAVSDIAGQNEGAYSLDVTSGKVQIKGNTYGGVISGIESLRQLLPAEIESPAVVKDINWSVPAVQITDAPRFGWRGLMLDVSRHFSTKEEVKELLDMMALYKLNKFHWHLTDDQGWRIEIKKYPLLTEKGAWRTFNNHDRECMRLAKEQDNPDYEIPAEKLRITQSDTLYGGFYTQQDIKEIVEYAGVRGIDVVPEIDMPGHMLAAVSNYSGVSCFNQTGWGTTFSSPVCPGKDSALEFCKNVYSEIIPLFPYKYIHLGADEVEKTNWKKCPDCQKRMKDNGLKTEEELQSWFVHNMEKFFNDNGKEMIGWDEILEGGLSPTATIMWWRTWSPNAVPDATAQGNHAIMTPNANFYFDYQQDKNSLSGVYNYNPMLESLNDAQKALILGMQANLWCEYIPSRERIQYMIMPRMMALAELAWSDPSVKSWDGFKERLVKQFPRLNIMNVNYRMPDLEGFNNTNAFIGEGTVAITCLDPSVEIHYTTDGSIPTLESPQYNGPIKVTETTDFTFRSFRPNGKKGDIVKTRYVKSEYAPAADATPSKKGLQAVWHEFKGNKCADIDNAPVNGTYEISEVTIPKEVKGNIGLVVTGYFNALEDGIYTFNLLSDDGSTLKINGELVVDNDGPHSPREVTGQKALAKGLHPIEVKYFDHNGGMLQLKVLTADGKELPVNADMFAY
;
A
#
# COMPACT_ATOMS: atom_id res chain seq x y z
N MET A 1 -57.72 -2.44 -75.81
CA MET A 1 -57.79 -1.08 -76.32
C MET A 1 -56.64 -0.27 -75.68
N TYR A 2 -55.63 -0.08 -76.46
CA TYR A 2 -55.01 1.18 -76.91
C TYR A 2 -55.05 2.32 -75.89
N LYS A 3 -53.92 2.93 -75.41
CA LYS A 3 -52.97 3.72 -76.21
C LYS A 3 -51.66 3.94 -75.44
N GLN A 4 -50.57 3.88 -76.24
CA GLN A 4 -49.25 4.44 -75.93
C GLN A 4 -49.27 5.95 -75.76
N PHE A 5 -48.38 6.52 -74.96
CA PHE A 5 -47.73 7.79 -75.29
C PHE A 5 -46.28 7.81 -74.81
N ILE A 6 -45.41 8.17 -75.72
CA ILE A 6 -43.98 8.43 -75.56
C ILE A 6 -43.80 9.87 -75.04
N ALA A 7 -42.90 10.13 -74.18
CA ALA A 7 -42.20 11.43 -74.13
C ALA A 7 -40.90 11.37 -73.22
N ALA A 8 -39.83 11.53 -73.94
CA ALA A 8 -38.66 12.40 -73.71
C ALA A 8 -37.81 12.27 -72.44
N CYS A 9 -36.58 11.84 -72.68
CA CYS A 9 -35.41 12.02 -71.86
C CYS A 9 -35.11 13.50 -71.56
N SER A 10 -34.89 13.84 -70.31
CA SER A 10 -34.06 14.97 -69.93
C SER A 10 -33.07 14.48 -68.88
N LEU A 11 -31.77 14.40 -69.21
CA LEU A 11 -30.63 14.24 -68.32
C LEU A 11 -30.49 15.49 -67.49
N THR A 12 -30.74 15.36 -66.17
CA THR A 12 -30.26 16.29 -65.16
C THR A 12 -29.27 15.55 -64.31
N GLY A 13 -27.98 15.88 -64.52
CA GLY A 13 -26.89 15.40 -63.62
C GLY A 13 -27.04 15.95 -62.20
N ALA A 14 -27.42 15.11 -61.26
CA ALA A 14 -27.32 15.40 -59.85
C ALA A 14 -25.87 15.13 -59.39
N LEU A 15 -25.10 16.19 -59.18
CA LEU A 15 -23.87 16.11 -58.35
C LEU A 15 -24.28 15.66 -56.94
N MET A 16 -23.99 14.42 -56.63
CA MET A 16 -24.01 13.96 -55.20
C MET A 16 -22.81 14.60 -54.51
N LEU A 17 -23.03 15.70 -53.83
CA LEU A 17 -22.13 16.17 -52.76
C LEU A 17 -22.27 15.19 -51.62
N SER A 18 -21.33 14.24 -51.51
CA SER A 18 -21.13 13.45 -50.31
C SER A 18 -20.73 14.41 -49.19
N SER A 19 -21.69 14.82 -48.38
CA SER A 19 -21.41 15.47 -47.11
C SER A 19 -20.77 14.42 -46.18
N CYS A 20 -19.45 14.47 -46.03
CA CYS A 20 -18.80 13.82 -44.90
C CYS A 20 -19.29 14.54 -43.63
N SER A 21 -20.36 14.04 -43.04
CA SER A 21 -20.65 14.36 -41.65
C SER A 21 -19.48 13.84 -40.82
N PRO A 22 -18.90 14.66 -39.94
CA PRO A 22 -17.88 14.15 -39.02
C PRO A 22 -18.53 13.05 -38.17
N THR A 23 -18.12 11.79 -38.40
CA THR A 23 -18.51 10.68 -37.54
C THR A 23 -17.94 10.97 -36.16
N THR A 24 -18.80 11.08 -35.15
CA THR A 24 -18.38 11.18 -33.76
C THR A 24 -17.45 10.00 -33.44
N PRO A 25 -16.25 10.23 -32.90
CA PRO A 25 -15.35 9.14 -32.52
C PRO A 25 -16.06 8.12 -31.65
N VAL A 26 -15.88 6.83 -31.91
CA VAL A 26 -16.39 5.75 -31.07
C VAL A 26 -15.63 5.83 -29.74
N ALA A 27 -16.35 5.91 -28.62
CA ALA A 27 -15.73 5.86 -27.32
C ALA A 27 -15.10 4.46 -27.12
N HIS A 28 -13.81 4.44 -26.83
CA HIS A 28 -13.09 3.23 -26.47
C HIS A 28 -13.00 3.12 -24.96
N ASP A 29 -13.09 1.90 -24.44
CA ASP A 29 -12.88 1.62 -23.01
C ASP A 29 -11.36 1.68 -22.70
N VAL A 30 -10.90 2.83 -22.24
CA VAL A 30 -9.49 3.06 -21.87
C VAL A 30 -9.33 2.82 -20.38
N SER A 31 -8.86 1.62 -20.04
CA SER A 31 -8.76 1.15 -18.64
C SER A 31 -7.33 1.25 -18.09
N ILE A 32 -6.70 2.42 -18.26
CA ILE A 32 -5.33 2.68 -17.79
C ILE A 32 -5.36 3.09 -16.30
N ILE A 33 -4.47 2.50 -15.51
CA ILE A 33 -4.13 2.90 -14.14
C ILE A 33 -2.64 3.26 -14.11
N PRO A 34 -2.26 4.44 -13.64
CA PRO A 34 -3.06 5.60 -13.22
C PRO A 34 -3.89 6.21 -14.35
N VAL A 35 -5.05 6.80 -14.01
CA VAL A 35 -5.90 7.47 -15.01
C VAL A 35 -5.17 8.67 -15.63
N PRO A 36 -5.06 8.72 -16.98
CA PRO A 36 -4.41 9.84 -17.64
C PRO A 36 -5.18 11.17 -17.48
N LYS A 37 -4.43 12.27 -17.51
CA LYS A 37 -4.99 13.62 -17.41
C LYS A 37 -5.91 14.00 -18.56
N GLU A 38 -5.55 13.62 -19.78
CA GLU A 38 -6.33 13.91 -21.00
C GLU A 38 -6.33 12.72 -21.95
N ILE A 39 -7.53 12.30 -22.36
CA ILE A 39 -7.76 11.21 -23.31
C ILE A 39 -8.72 11.72 -24.40
N LYS A 40 -8.31 11.61 -25.67
CA LYS A 40 -9.15 11.90 -26.83
C LYS A 40 -9.29 10.63 -27.67
N ASN A 41 -10.49 10.07 -27.74
CA ASN A 41 -10.78 8.93 -28.59
C ASN A 41 -10.72 9.36 -30.07
N ALA A 42 -10.20 8.46 -30.93
CA ALA A 42 -10.18 8.61 -32.39
C ALA A 42 -10.75 7.34 -33.05
N ASN A 43 -11.11 7.45 -34.33
CA ASN A 43 -11.64 6.30 -35.03
C ASN A 43 -10.53 5.37 -35.55
N GLY A 44 -10.77 4.07 -35.47
CA GLY A 44 -9.86 3.03 -35.95
C GLY A 44 -9.04 2.38 -34.82
N GLN A 45 -8.09 1.57 -35.23
CA GLN A 45 -7.17 0.85 -34.34
C GLN A 45 -5.83 0.63 -35.04
N PHE A 46 -4.76 0.54 -34.24
CA PHE A 46 -3.45 0.09 -34.70
C PHE A 46 -3.30 -1.40 -34.41
N THR A 47 -2.89 -2.18 -35.39
CA THR A 47 -2.71 -3.63 -35.23
C THR A 47 -1.24 -3.99 -35.35
N LEU A 48 -0.70 -4.66 -34.33
CA LEU A 48 0.68 -5.16 -34.30
C LEU A 48 0.85 -6.25 -35.39
N LYS A 49 1.98 -6.22 -36.06
CA LYS A 49 2.33 -7.21 -37.11
C LYS A 49 3.79 -7.62 -36.99
N ASP A 50 4.10 -8.81 -37.44
CA ASP A 50 5.47 -9.29 -37.58
C ASP A 50 6.30 -8.39 -38.52
N GLY A 51 7.56 -8.15 -38.18
CA GLY A 51 8.49 -7.35 -38.96
C GLY A 51 8.35 -5.83 -38.77
N MET A 52 7.45 -5.33 -37.90
CA MET A 52 7.33 -3.89 -37.63
C MET A 52 8.61 -3.30 -37.05
N THR A 53 8.79 -2.00 -37.31
CA THR A 53 9.94 -1.24 -36.83
C THR A 53 9.59 -0.40 -35.59
N ILE A 54 10.42 -0.52 -34.54
CA ILE A 54 10.44 0.42 -33.41
C ILE A 54 11.58 1.40 -33.67
N GLY A 55 11.22 2.64 -34.01
CA GLY A 55 12.16 3.71 -34.31
C GLY A 55 12.43 4.60 -33.10
N VAL A 56 13.68 4.99 -32.89
CA VAL A 56 14.07 5.95 -31.84
C VAL A 56 14.65 7.21 -32.45
N ALA A 57 14.23 8.35 -31.96
CA ALA A 57 14.77 9.65 -32.41
C ALA A 57 16.24 9.87 -31.95
N ASP A 58 16.63 9.26 -30.87
CA ASP A 58 17.97 9.32 -30.28
C ASP A 58 18.39 7.93 -29.77
N LYS A 59 19.64 7.55 -29.99
CA LYS A 59 20.21 6.26 -29.53
C LYS A 59 20.12 6.02 -28.01
N GLN A 60 20.00 7.09 -27.21
CA GLN A 60 19.79 6.96 -25.77
C GLN A 60 18.45 6.29 -25.42
N LEU A 61 17.50 6.23 -26.36
CA LEU A 61 16.23 5.51 -26.25
C LEU A 61 16.28 4.05 -26.71
N LEU A 62 17.42 3.54 -27.20
CA LEU A 62 17.54 2.14 -27.59
C LEU A 62 17.23 1.16 -26.45
N PRO A 63 17.61 1.39 -25.18
CA PRO A 63 17.16 0.53 -24.09
C PRO A 63 15.66 0.47 -23.91
N ALA A 64 14.95 1.62 -24.05
CA ALA A 64 13.49 1.67 -23.97
C ALA A 64 12.82 0.95 -25.17
N ALA A 65 13.39 1.08 -26.37
CA ALA A 65 12.90 0.39 -27.57
C ALA A 65 13.11 -1.13 -27.47
N ASN A 66 14.25 -1.56 -26.94
CA ASN A 66 14.51 -2.98 -26.70
C ASN A 66 13.60 -3.55 -25.59
N TYR A 67 13.33 -2.78 -24.55
CA TYR A 67 12.34 -3.13 -23.52
C TYR A 67 10.97 -3.35 -24.14
N LEU A 68 10.47 -2.40 -24.94
CA LEU A 68 9.20 -2.50 -25.65
C LEU A 68 9.19 -3.70 -26.60
N SER A 69 10.25 -3.88 -27.41
CA SER A 69 10.39 -5.02 -28.32
C SER A 69 10.29 -6.35 -27.59
N GLY A 70 11.04 -6.52 -26.49
CA GLY A 70 11.01 -7.73 -25.68
C GLY A 70 9.61 -8.01 -25.07
N LEU A 71 8.95 -6.96 -24.58
CA LEU A 71 7.60 -7.05 -24.04
C LEU A 71 6.60 -7.53 -25.10
N LEU A 72 6.62 -6.92 -26.29
CA LEU A 72 5.72 -7.27 -27.38
C LEU A 72 6.03 -8.65 -27.96
N SER A 73 7.31 -8.98 -28.21
CA SER A 73 7.71 -10.24 -28.85
C SER A 73 7.37 -11.47 -28.04
N ARG A 74 7.44 -11.37 -26.72
CA ARG A 74 7.25 -12.50 -25.79
C ARG A 74 5.91 -13.21 -25.98
N SER A 75 4.85 -12.46 -26.10
CA SER A 75 3.47 -12.98 -26.19
C SER A 75 2.94 -13.04 -27.63
N THR A 76 3.35 -12.11 -28.51
CA THR A 76 2.91 -12.12 -29.92
C THR A 76 3.68 -13.14 -30.77
N GLY A 77 4.94 -13.46 -30.41
CA GLY A 77 5.86 -14.22 -31.26
C GLY A 77 6.40 -13.41 -32.44
N TYR A 78 6.09 -12.13 -32.56
CA TYR A 78 6.54 -11.27 -33.64
C TYR A 78 7.96 -10.75 -33.40
N ILE A 79 8.68 -10.50 -34.48
CA ILE A 79 10.02 -9.89 -34.46
C ILE A 79 9.88 -8.41 -34.79
N TYR A 80 10.43 -7.55 -33.94
CA TYR A 80 10.45 -6.10 -34.10
C TYR A 80 11.86 -5.62 -34.44
N ASN A 81 12.00 -4.76 -35.45
CA ASN A 81 13.27 -4.19 -35.86
C ASN A 81 13.53 -2.90 -35.10
N VAL A 82 14.41 -2.94 -34.09
CA VAL A 82 14.81 -1.75 -33.32
C VAL A 82 15.92 -1.01 -34.05
N ARG A 83 15.73 0.30 -34.33
CA ARG A 83 16.74 1.14 -35.00
C ARG A 83 16.58 2.63 -34.71
N GLU A 84 17.61 3.40 -34.97
CA GLU A 84 17.52 4.86 -35.04
C GLU A 84 16.69 5.28 -36.26
N GLY A 85 15.98 6.41 -36.12
CA GLY A 85 15.09 6.98 -37.15
C GLY A 85 13.62 6.68 -36.90
N ASP A 86 12.80 6.82 -37.96
CA ASP A 86 11.35 6.62 -37.87
C ASP A 86 10.96 5.14 -37.92
N GLY A 87 9.79 4.81 -37.37
CA GLY A 87 9.25 3.47 -37.32
C GLY A 87 7.72 3.45 -37.27
N ASP A 88 7.15 2.22 -37.37
CA ASP A 88 5.72 1.99 -37.14
C ASP A 88 5.31 2.36 -35.70
N ILE A 89 6.23 2.14 -34.75
CA ILE A 89 6.18 2.66 -33.38
C ILE A 89 7.39 3.57 -33.21
N SER A 90 7.20 4.82 -32.86
CA SER A 90 8.28 5.82 -32.74
C SER A 90 8.37 6.34 -31.31
N LEU A 91 9.61 6.37 -30.77
CA LEU A 91 9.95 6.89 -29.44
C LEU A 91 10.81 8.13 -29.57
N ALA A 92 10.48 9.18 -28.82
CA ALA A 92 11.26 10.42 -28.79
C ALA A 92 11.25 11.09 -27.42
N VAL A 93 12.32 11.79 -27.09
CA VAL A 93 12.31 12.81 -26.02
C VAL A 93 11.89 14.12 -26.68
N SER A 94 10.91 14.81 -26.10
CA SER A 94 10.36 16.05 -26.61
C SER A 94 9.74 16.84 -25.48
N ASP A 95 9.89 18.16 -25.50
CA ASP A 95 9.26 19.04 -24.52
C ASP A 95 7.72 18.93 -24.63
N ILE A 96 7.10 18.48 -23.57
CA ILE A 96 5.65 18.49 -23.35
C ILE A 96 5.35 19.72 -22.52
N ALA A 97 5.04 20.81 -23.15
CA ALA A 97 4.98 22.15 -22.57
C ALA A 97 4.27 22.23 -21.21
N GLY A 98 4.92 22.86 -20.24
CA GLY A 98 4.39 23.12 -18.90
C GLY A 98 4.25 21.88 -18.02
N GLN A 99 4.84 20.74 -18.37
CA GLN A 99 4.74 19.50 -17.64
C GLN A 99 6.09 19.09 -17.00
N ASN A 100 6.03 18.23 -16.00
CA ASN A 100 7.20 17.74 -15.27
C ASN A 100 7.95 16.62 -16.02
N GLU A 101 9.05 16.13 -15.43
CA GLU A 101 9.94 15.14 -16.04
C GLU A 101 9.28 13.82 -16.47
N GLY A 102 8.20 13.38 -15.77
CA GLY A 102 7.50 12.15 -16.11
C GLY A 102 6.44 12.28 -17.19
N ALA A 103 6.21 13.49 -17.74
CA ALA A 103 5.16 13.74 -18.72
C ALA A 103 5.40 13.03 -20.04
N TYR A 104 4.31 12.60 -20.68
CA TYR A 104 4.34 11.96 -21.98
C TYR A 104 3.11 12.30 -22.84
N SER A 105 3.24 12.10 -24.15
CA SER A 105 2.14 11.97 -25.07
C SER A 105 2.20 10.61 -25.80
N LEU A 106 1.04 10.01 -25.98
CA LEU A 106 0.85 8.79 -26.75
C LEU A 106 -0.20 9.07 -27.82
N ASP A 107 0.19 9.01 -29.08
CA ASP A 107 -0.69 9.18 -30.23
C ASP A 107 -0.77 7.87 -31.02
N VAL A 108 -1.95 7.24 -31.02
CA VAL A 108 -2.24 6.00 -31.73
C VAL A 108 -3.20 6.29 -32.88
N THR A 109 -2.73 6.06 -34.07
CA THR A 109 -3.52 6.10 -35.31
C THR A 109 -3.58 4.70 -35.93
N SER A 110 -4.38 4.50 -36.99
CA SER A 110 -4.41 3.19 -37.68
C SER A 110 -3.10 2.82 -38.37
N GLY A 111 -2.23 3.79 -38.62
CA GLY A 111 -0.96 3.56 -39.34
C GLY A 111 0.29 3.68 -38.49
N LYS A 112 0.22 4.25 -37.29
CA LYS A 112 1.41 4.56 -36.49
C LYS A 112 1.09 4.76 -35.03
N VAL A 113 2.06 4.40 -34.16
CA VAL A 113 2.11 4.76 -32.74
C VAL A 113 3.28 5.72 -32.52
N GLN A 114 3.02 6.84 -31.86
CA GLN A 114 4.06 7.80 -31.44
C GLN A 114 4.03 8.00 -29.92
N ILE A 115 5.17 7.78 -29.28
CA ILE A 115 5.38 8.03 -27.86
C ILE A 115 6.43 9.11 -27.72
N LYS A 116 6.09 10.21 -27.03
CA LYS A 116 7.01 11.27 -26.68
C LYS A 116 7.00 11.48 -25.18
N GLY A 117 8.16 11.63 -24.57
CA GLY A 117 8.29 11.93 -23.13
C GLY A 117 9.19 13.11 -22.89
N ASN A 118 9.01 13.87 -21.80
CA ASN A 118 9.94 14.95 -21.43
C ASN A 118 11.33 14.40 -21.09
N THR A 119 11.38 13.17 -20.62
CA THR A 119 12.61 12.44 -20.28
C THR A 119 12.52 10.99 -20.73
N TYR A 120 13.58 10.21 -20.54
CA TYR A 120 13.56 8.76 -20.68
C TYR A 120 12.41 8.12 -19.87
N GLY A 121 12.22 8.53 -18.59
CA GLY A 121 11.14 8.04 -17.73
C GLY A 121 9.74 8.41 -18.25
N GLY A 122 9.59 9.56 -18.91
CA GLY A 122 8.35 9.92 -19.60
C GLY A 122 8.07 9.00 -20.80
N VAL A 123 9.10 8.63 -21.57
CA VAL A 123 8.94 7.65 -22.68
C VAL A 123 8.53 6.28 -22.12
N ILE A 124 9.13 5.81 -21.03
CA ILE A 124 8.72 4.56 -20.35
C ILE A 124 7.26 4.64 -19.91
N SER A 125 6.84 5.76 -19.29
CA SER A 125 5.43 5.95 -18.88
C SER A 125 4.44 5.85 -20.05
N GLY A 126 4.84 6.36 -21.23
CA GLY A 126 4.07 6.21 -22.47
C GLY A 126 4.05 4.75 -22.99
N ILE A 127 5.17 4.04 -22.87
CA ILE A 127 5.24 2.59 -23.20
C ILE A 127 4.31 1.79 -22.30
N GLU A 128 4.29 2.05 -20.99
CA GLU A 128 3.40 1.33 -20.07
C GLU A 128 1.92 1.67 -20.31
N SER A 129 1.61 2.87 -20.77
CA SER A 129 0.25 3.19 -21.23
C SER A 129 -0.13 2.43 -22.51
N LEU A 130 0.77 2.32 -23.48
CA LEU A 130 0.55 1.49 -24.67
C LEU A 130 0.35 0.01 -24.28
N ARG A 131 1.16 -0.50 -23.35
CA ARG A 131 1.05 -1.86 -22.80
C ARG A 131 -0.34 -2.10 -22.19
N GLN A 132 -0.88 -1.17 -21.41
CA GLN A 132 -2.19 -1.31 -20.80
C GLN A 132 -3.35 -1.17 -21.80
N LEU A 133 -3.16 -0.53 -22.95
CA LEU A 133 -4.14 -0.49 -24.05
C LEU A 133 -4.21 -1.79 -24.88
N LEU A 134 -3.18 -2.62 -24.83
CA LEU A 134 -3.16 -3.94 -25.47
C LEU A 134 -4.01 -4.95 -24.68
N PRO A 135 -4.50 -6.02 -25.35
CA PRO A 135 -5.14 -7.15 -24.67
C PRO A 135 -4.30 -7.67 -23.48
N ALA A 136 -4.96 -8.16 -22.45
CA ALA A 136 -4.28 -8.64 -21.23
C ALA A 136 -3.27 -9.77 -21.52
N GLU A 137 -3.48 -10.52 -22.58
CA GLU A 137 -2.63 -11.60 -23.07
C GLU A 137 -1.22 -11.13 -23.43
N ILE A 138 -0.99 -9.80 -23.57
CA ILE A 138 0.36 -9.24 -23.76
C ILE A 138 1.28 -9.56 -22.57
N GLU A 139 0.73 -9.85 -21.41
CA GLU A 139 1.47 -10.24 -20.22
C GLU A 139 1.92 -11.70 -20.23
N SER A 140 1.44 -12.50 -21.16
CA SER A 140 1.80 -13.93 -21.21
C SER A 140 3.31 -14.14 -21.32
N PRO A 141 3.91 -15.05 -20.52
CA PRO A 141 5.32 -15.41 -20.64
C PRO A 141 5.63 -16.24 -21.88
N ALA A 142 4.60 -16.65 -22.62
CA ALA A 142 4.71 -17.46 -23.83
C ALA A 142 3.80 -16.91 -24.94
N VAL A 143 4.10 -17.32 -26.19
CA VAL A 143 3.32 -16.92 -27.36
C VAL A 143 1.87 -17.39 -27.25
N VAL A 144 0.93 -16.44 -27.43
CA VAL A 144 -0.51 -16.70 -27.44
C VAL A 144 -1.02 -16.56 -28.88
N LYS A 145 -1.74 -17.59 -29.34
CA LYS A 145 -2.32 -17.62 -30.71
C LYS A 145 -3.73 -17.07 -30.72
N ASP A 146 -4.20 -16.68 -31.89
CA ASP A 146 -5.58 -16.27 -32.13
C ASP A 146 -6.04 -15.02 -31.37
N ILE A 147 -5.10 -14.17 -30.96
CA ILE A 147 -5.36 -12.86 -30.35
C ILE A 147 -5.27 -11.76 -31.43
N ASN A 148 -6.25 -10.87 -31.42
CA ASN A 148 -6.18 -9.63 -32.20
C ASN A 148 -5.32 -8.61 -31.44
N TRP A 149 -4.03 -8.57 -31.77
CA TRP A 149 -3.06 -7.64 -31.15
C TRP A 149 -3.28 -6.21 -31.64
N SER A 150 -4.37 -5.58 -31.20
CA SER A 150 -4.71 -4.23 -31.62
C SER A 150 -4.88 -3.28 -30.46
N VAL A 151 -4.60 -2.01 -30.72
CA VAL A 151 -4.74 -0.88 -29.78
C VAL A 151 -5.74 0.10 -30.40
N PRO A 152 -6.75 0.58 -29.66
CA PRO A 152 -7.67 1.59 -30.16
C PRO A 152 -6.93 2.88 -30.54
N ALA A 153 -7.38 3.56 -31.58
CA ALA A 153 -6.86 4.87 -31.93
C ALA A 153 -7.25 5.88 -30.86
N VAL A 154 -6.24 6.52 -30.25
CA VAL A 154 -6.41 7.40 -29.11
C VAL A 154 -5.25 8.39 -29.01
N GLN A 155 -5.51 9.58 -28.52
CA GLN A 155 -4.49 10.54 -28.12
C GLN A 155 -4.53 10.73 -26.61
N ILE A 156 -3.40 10.53 -25.95
CA ILE A 156 -3.22 10.71 -24.52
C ILE A 156 -2.14 11.76 -24.31
N THR A 157 -2.45 12.76 -23.46
CA THR A 157 -1.46 13.68 -22.91
C THR A 157 -1.53 13.58 -21.39
N ASP A 158 -0.41 13.28 -20.76
CA ASP A 158 -0.40 12.91 -19.36
C ASP A 158 0.88 13.35 -18.66
N ALA A 159 0.77 13.61 -17.36
CA ALA A 159 1.90 14.02 -16.53
C ALA A 159 1.65 13.66 -15.07
N PRO A 160 2.66 13.18 -14.34
CA PRO A 160 2.51 12.86 -12.93
C PRO A 160 2.32 14.12 -12.08
N ARG A 161 1.47 13.99 -11.05
CA ARG A 161 1.29 15.01 -10.00
C ARG A 161 2.57 15.23 -9.19
N PHE A 162 3.27 14.13 -8.86
CA PHE A 162 4.50 14.14 -8.05
C PHE A 162 5.70 13.55 -8.80
N GLY A 163 6.87 14.14 -8.56
CA GLY A 163 8.16 13.61 -9.02
C GLY A 163 8.58 12.32 -8.33
N TRP A 164 8.26 12.19 -7.04
CA TRP A 164 8.52 10.98 -6.23
C TRP A 164 7.26 10.12 -6.13
N ARG A 165 7.34 8.89 -6.65
CA ARG A 165 6.28 7.88 -6.58
C ARG A 165 6.94 6.57 -6.19
N GLY A 166 7.04 6.35 -4.87
CA GLY A 166 7.93 5.35 -4.29
C GLY A 166 7.21 4.10 -3.77
N LEU A 167 8.00 3.02 -3.72
CA LEU A 167 7.70 1.82 -2.94
C LEU A 167 8.98 1.35 -2.26
N MET A 168 8.93 1.13 -0.94
CA MET A 168 10.01 0.53 -0.17
C MET A 168 9.77 -0.96 0.00
N LEU A 169 10.84 -1.74 -0.08
CA LEU A 169 10.88 -3.16 0.27
C LEU A 169 11.94 -3.39 1.34
N ASP A 170 11.52 -3.91 2.48
CA ASP A 170 12.39 -4.43 3.52
C ASP A 170 12.84 -5.86 3.16
N VAL A 171 14.13 -6.02 2.86
CA VAL A 171 14.74 -7.33 2.60
C VAL A 171 15.54 -7.84 3.79
N SER A 172 15.60 -7.07 4.88
CA SER A 172 16.34 -7.42 6.09
C SER A 172 15.59 -8.41 6.95
N ARG A 173 14.31 -8.11 7.29
CA ARG A 173 13.51 -8.98 8.16
C ARG A 173 13.22 -10.30 7.47
N HIS A 174 12.72 -10.25 6.24
CA HIS A 174 12.68 -11.42 5.35
C HIS A 174 13.33 -11.09 4.00
N PHE A 175 14.24 -11.97 3.60
CA PHE A 175 15.07 -11.79 2.39
C PHE A 175 14.24 -12.03 1.12
N SER A 176 14.40 -11.17 0.13
CA SER A 176 13.89 -11.36 -1.23
C SER A 176 15.04 -11.65 -2.20
N THR A 177 14.88 -12.64 -3.06
CA THR A 177 15.84 -12.93 -4.12
C THR A 177 15.90 -11.79 -5.14
N LYS A 178 16.95 -11.70 -5.94
CA LYS A 178 17.05 -10.68 -7.00
C LYS A 178 15.96 -10.84 -8.06
N GLU A 179 15.48 -12.05 -8.30
CA GLU A 179 14.37 -12.35 -9.21
C GLU A 179 13.06 -11.81 -8.66
N GLU A 180 12.78 -12.00 -7.36
CA GLU A 180 11.61 -11.41 -6.69
C GLU A 180 11.65 -9.87 -6.72
N VAL A 181 12.81 -9.26 -6.54
CA VAL A 181 12.99 -7.80 -6.66
C VAL A 181 12.72 -7.32 -8.09
N LYS A 182 13.18 -8.06 -9.13
CA LYS A 182 12.90 -7.71 -10.52
C LYS A 182 11.41 -7.79 -10.86
N GLU A 183 10.70 -8.79 -10.34
CA GLU A 183 9.24 -8.88 -10.50
C GLU A 183 8.53 -7.69 -9.86
N LEU A 184 8.99 -7.24 -8.69
CA LEU A 184 8.46 -6.03 -8.06
C LEU A 184 8.70 -4.79 -8.93
N LEU A 185 9.89 -4.64 -9.50
CA LEU A 185 10.24 -3.55 -10.40
C LEU A 185 9.38 -3.56 -11.68
N ASP A 186 9.04 -4.75 -12.21
CA ASP A 186 8.12 -4.88 -13.35
C ASP A 186 6.70 -4.39 -13.02
N MET A 187 6.19 -4.71 -11.83
CA MET A 187 4.90 -4.21 -11.35
C MET A 187 4.94 -2.69 -11.08
N MET A 188 6.02 -2.19 -10.51
CA MET A 188 6.22 -0.75 -10.29
C MET A 188 6.21 0.01 -11.62
N ALA A 189 6.94 -0.47 -12.62
CA ALA A 189 6.99 0.14 -13.96
C ALA A 189 5.59 0.18 -14.61
N LEU A 190 4.88 -0.96 -14.62
CA LEU A 190 3.53 -1.09 -15.22
C LEU A 190 2.57 -0.01 -14.71
N TYR A 191 2.66 0.33 -13.41
CA TYR A 191 1.84 1.34 -12.77
C TYR A 191 2.55 2.68 -12.55
N LYS A 192 3.68 2.92 -13.24
CA LYS A 192 4.40 4.21 -13.31
C LYS A 192 4.96 4.70 -11.96
N LEU A 193 5.24 3.81 -11.01
CA LEU A 193 6.09 4.12 -9.87
C LEU A 193 7.54 4.24 -10.35
N ASN A 194 8.30 5.19 -9.77
CA ASN A 194 9.64 5.52 -10.30
C ASN A 194 10.75 5.58 -9.25
N LYS A 195 10.46 5.27 -7.98
CA LYS A 195 11.45 5.23 -6.91
C LYS A 195 11.33 3.90 -6.16
N PHE A 196 12.36 3.08 -6.25
CA PHE A 196 12.50 1.86 -5.47
C PHE A 196 13.40 2.14 -4.27
N HIS A 197 12.80 2.26 -3.08
CA HIS A 197 13.51 2.38 -1.83
C HIS A 197 13.85 0.99 -1.32
N TRP A 198 15.13 0.66 -1.27
CA TRP A 198 15.62 -0.67 -0.93
C TRP A 198 16.22 -0.67 0.47
N HIS A 199 15.44 -1.15 1.46
CA HIS A 199 15.87 -1.27 2.84
C HIS A 199 16.70 -2.53 3.01
N LEU A 200 18.04 -2.35 2.88
CA LEU A 200 19.01 -3.44 2.72
C LEU A 200 19.54 -4.01 4.03
N THR A 201 19.40 -3.29 5.14
CA THR A 201 19.96 -3.68 6.43
C THR A 201 19.06 -3.27 7.58
N ASP A 202 18.96 -4.17 8.57
CA ASP A 202 18.29 -3.95 9.84
C ASP A 202 18.84 -4.96 10.87
N ASP A 203 18.25 -5.04 12.05
CA ASP A 203 18.65 -5.92 13.16
C ASP A 203 18.71 -7.40 12.77
N GLN A 204 17.77 -7.85 11.92
CA GLN A 204 17.58 -9.26 11.57
C GLN A 204 18.43 -9.71 10.39
N GLY A 205 19.06 -8.79 9.66
CA GLY A 205 19.90 -9.18 8.55
C GLY A 205 20.61 -8.05 7.81
N TRP A 206 21.80 -8.31 7.39
CA TRP A 206 22.60 -7.45 6.51
C TRP A 206 22.61 -8.04 5.10
N ARG A 207 22.05 -7.35 4.11
CA ARG A 207 21.75 -7.97 2.81
C ARG A 207 22.62 -7.54 1.64
N ILE A 208 23.63 -6.69 1.85
CA ILE A 208 24.53 -6.21 0.79
C ILE A 208 25.98 -6.51 1.09
N GLU A 209 26.71 -7.04 0.10
CA GLU A 209 28.14 -7.34 0.22
C GLU A 209 28.95 -6.05 0.44
N ILE A 210 29.76 -6.03 1.52
CA ILE A 210 30.77 -5.03 1.81
C ILE A 210 32.14 -5.75 1.89
N LYS A 211 32.96 -5.59 0.88
CA LYS A 211 34.22 -6.35 0.75
C LYS A 211 35.17 -6.07 1.88
N LYS A 212 35.22 -4.84 2.40
CA LYS A 212 36.04 -4.48 3.56
C LYS A 212 35.55 -5.16 4.84
N TYR A 213 34.29 -5.52 4.91
CA TYR A 213 33.66 -6.09 6.11
C TYR A 213 32.90 -7.39 5.80
N PRO A 214 33.59 -8.50 5.44
CA PRO A 214 32.96 -9.72 4.94
C PRO A 214 32.03 -10.40 5.95
N LEU A 215 32.25 -10.25 7.27
CA LEU A 215 31.39 -10.85 8.29
C LEU A 215 29.96 -10.28 8.27
N LEU A 216 29.74 -9.11 7.64
CA LEU A 216 28.40 -8.55 7.48
C LEU A 216 27.50 -9.48 6.65
N THR A 217 28.04 -10.18 5.65
CA THR A 217 27.27 -11.12 4.83
C THR A 217 27.56 -12.59 5.15
N GLU A 218 28.78 -12.93 5.60
CA GLU A 218 29.09 -14.31 6.00
C GLU A 218 28.31 -14.75 7.24
N LYS A 219 28.08 -13.82 8.21
CA LYS A 219 27.36 -14.04 9.46
C LYS A 219 26.13 -13.17 9.58
N GLY A 220 26.25 -11.85 9.38
CA GLY A 220 25.16 -10.88 9.58
C GLY A 220 23.97 -11.06 8.64
N ALA A 221 24.13 -11.78 7.52
CA ALA A 221 23.06 -12.13 6.61
C ALA A 221 22.28 -13.40 7.01
N TRP A 222 22.69 -14.09 8.07
CA TRP A 222 22.13 -15.40 8.46
C TRP A 222 21.77 -15.42 9.93
N ARG A 223 20.62 -15.98 10.26
CA ARG A 223 20.12 -16.12 11.62
C ARG A 223 19.34 -17.42 11.82
N THR A 224 19.21 -17.88 13.05
CA THR A 224 18.22 -18.88 13.42
C THR A 224 16.80 -18.31 13.35
N PHE A 225 15.79 -19.15 13.32
CA PHE A 225 14.40 -18.70 13.34
C PHE A 225 14.10 -17.85 14.59
N ASN A 226 13.53 -16.68 14.37
CA ASN A 226 13.11 -15.75 15.40
C ASN A 226 11.60 -15.82 15.68
N ASN A 227 11.06 -14.84 16.40
CA ASN A 227 9.64 -14.78 16.73
C ASN A 227 8.77 -14.58 15.49
N HIS A 228 9.23 -13.74 14.54
CA HIS A 228 8.50 -13.44 13.31
C HIS A 228 8.35 -14.68 12.42
N ASP A 229 9.43 -15.47 12.26
CA ASP A 229 9.37 -16.72 11.49
C ASP A 229 8.38 -17.72 12.11
N ARG A 230 8.40 -17.86 13.44
CA ARG A 230 7.48 -18.78 14.15
C ARG A 230 6.05 -18.35 14.03
N GLU A 231 5.80 -17.04 14.06
CA GLU A 231 4.47 -16.47 13.85
C GLU A 231 4.00 -16.71 12.41
N CYS A 232 4.86 -16.51 11.40
CA CYS A 232 4.55 -16.86 10.01
C CYS A 232 4.15 -18.33 9.89
N MET A 233 4.93 -19.25 10.46
CA MET A 233 4.61 -20.69 10.46
C MET A 233 3.29 -21.01 11.14
N ARG A 234 2.94 -20.30 12.23
CA ARG A 234 1.66 -20.43 12.93
C ARG A 234 0.50 -19.97 12.04
N LEU A 235 0.63 -18.78 11.42
CA LEU A 235 -0.37 -18.19 10.52
C LEU A 235 -0.59 -19.07 9.27
N ALA A 236 0.48 -19.63 8.69
CA ALA A 236 0.37 -20.57 7.57
C ALA A 236 -0.58 -21.72 7.88
N LYS A 237 -0.45 -22.30 9.08
CA LYS A 237 -1.27 -23.43 9.51
C LYS A 237 -2.69 -23.02 9.91
N GLU A 238 -2.84 -21.96 10.69
CA GLU A 238 -4.16 -21.55 11.24
C GLU A 238 -5.08 -20.98 10.17
N GLN A 239 -4.52 -20.28 9.17
CA GLN A 239 -5.29 -19.67 8.08
C GLN A 239 -5.36 -20.56 6.82
N ASP A 240 -4.78 -21.77 6.84
CA ASP A 240 -4.61 -22.60 5.62
C ASP A 240 -4.05 -21.75 4.46
N ASN A 241 -2.97 -21.01 4.76
CA ASN A 241 -2.41 -20.03 3.83
C ASN A 241 -0.90 -20.25 3.63
N PRO A 242 -0.48 -20.86 2.51
CA PRO A 242 0.93 -21.14 2.23
C PRO A 242 1.76 -19.86 1.98
N ASP A 243 1.15 -18.69 1.77
CA ASP A 243 1.87 -17.45 1.57
C ASP A 243 2.70 -17.02 2.80
N TYR A 244 2.41 -17.60 3.97
CA TYR A 244 3.18 -17.41 5.21
C TYR A 244 4.28 -18.47 5.43
N GLU A 245 4.43 -19.46 4.55
CA GLU A 245 5.49 -20.45 4.68
C GLU A 245 6.87 -19.81 4.41
N ILE A 246 7.88 -20.26 5.14
CA ILE A 246 9.26 -19.84 4.92
C ILE A 246 9.82 -20.58 3.70
N PRO A 247 10.21 -19.90 2.61
CA PRO A 247 10.70 -20.56 1.40
C PRO A 247 11.99 -21.34 1.66
N ALA A 248 12.05 -22.59 1.19
CA ALA A 248 13.18 -23.49 1.44
C ALA A 248 14.49 -23.02 0.83
N GLU A 249 14.45 -22.30 -0.28
CA GLU A 249 15.62 -21.73 -0.95
C GLU A 249 16.30 -20.61 -0.16
N LYS A 250 15.61 -20.03 0.83
CA LYS A 250 16.16 -19.03 1.74
C LYS A 250 16.76 -19.65 3.02
N LEU A 251 16.88 -20.99 3.05
CA LEU A 251 17.41 -21.73 4.18
C LEU A 251 18.82 -22.27 3.88
N ARG A 252 19.69 -22.22 4.89
CA ARG A 252 20.99 -22.87 4.92
C ARG A 252 21.00 -23.91 6.05
N ILE A 253 21.07 -25.17 5.67
CA ILE A 253 21.16 -26.28 6.63
C ILE A 253 22.64 -26.45 7.01
N THR A 254 22.95 -26.38 8.29
CA THR A 254 24.26 -26.67 8.85
C THR A 254 24.21 -27.99 9.65
N GLN A 255 25.36 -28.44 10.19
CA GLN A 255 25.37 -29.63 11.02
C GLN A 255 24.59 -29.51 12.32
N SER A 256 24.45 -28.29 12.85
CA SER A 256 23.80 -28.00 14.14
C SER A 256 22.45 -27.29 14.02
N ASP A 257 22.24 -26.50 12.95
CA ASP A 257 21.10 -25.59 12.85
C ASP A 257 20.60 -25.42 11.43
N THR A 258 19.35 -24.97 11.32
CA THR A 258 18.79 -24.38 10.08
C THR A 258 18.84 -22.87 10.21
N LEU A 259 19.56 -22.21 9.30
CA LEU A 259 19.67 -20.76 9.25
C LEU A 259 18.80 -20.21 8.14
N TYR A 260 18.13 -19.10 8.42
CA TYR A 260 17.40 -18.29 7.45
C TYR A 260 18.26 -17.09 7.01
N GLY A 261 18.22 -16.76 5.74
CA GLY A 261 18.91 -15.56 5.25
C GLY A 261 19.17 -15.53 3.75
N GLY A 262 20.09 -14.67 3.38
CA GLY A 262 20.55 -14.39 2.02
C GLY A 262 21.16 -13.01 1.93
N PHE A 263 21.84 -12.72 0.84
CA PHE A 263 22.40 -11.39 0.56
C PHE A 263 22.62 -11.21 -0.94
N TYR A 264 22.83 -9.98 -1.35
CA TYR A 264 23.20 -9.61 -2.71
C TYR A 264 24.70 -9.33 -2.79
N THR A 265 25.34 -9.89 -3.80
CA THR A 265 26.69 -9.46 -4.19
C THR A 265 26.65 -8.07 -4.79
N GLN A 266 27.78 -7.36 -4.83
CA GLN A 266 27.83 -6.06 -5.54
C GLN A 266 27.48 -6.19 -7.03
N GLN A 267 27.67 -7.38 -7.63
CA GLN A 267 27.26 -7.65 -9.00
C GLN A 267 25.75 -7.78 -9.12
N ASP A 268 25.07 -8.44 -8.17
CA ASP A 268 23.61 -8.52 -8.14
C ASP A 268 22.98 -7.12 -7.97
N ILE A 269 23.59 -6.26 -7.14
CA ILE A 269 23.14 -4.86 -6.98
C ILE A 269 23.22 -4.12 -8.32
N LYS A 270 24.34 -4.20 -9.03
CA LYS A 270 24.52 -3.55 -10.34
C LYS A 270 23.49 -4.04 -11.35
N GLU A 271 23.24 -5.34 -11.40
CA GLU A 271 22.23 -5.95 -12.27
C GLU A 271 20.82 -5.41 -11.99
N ILE A 272 20.44 -5.30 -10.71
CA ILE A 272 19.13 -4.77 -10.30
C ILE A 272 19.03 -3.28 -10.62
N VAL A 273 20.06 -2.49 -10.34
CA VAL A 273 20.10 -1.05 -10.64
C VAL A 273 19.97 -0.80 -12.14
N GLU A 274 20.67 -1.56 -12.98
CA GLU A 274 20.54 -1.48 -14.44
C GLU A 274 19.14 -1.89 -14.90
N TYR A 275 18.59 -2.98 -14.34
CA TYR A 275 17.23 -3.46 -14.64
C TYR A 275 16.17 -2.44 -14.30
N ALA A 276 16.29 -1.77 -13.15
CA ALA A 276 15.41 -0.68 -12.73
C ALA A 276 15.53 0.54 -13.67
N GLY A 277 16.76 0.93 -14.01
CA GLY A 277 17.05 2.07 -14.88
C GLY A 277 16.43 1.94 -16.26
N VAL A 278 16.45 0.74 -16.86
CA VAL A 278 15.77 0.46 -18.14
C VAL A 278 14.25 0.72 -18.04
N ARG A 279 13.65 0.58 -16.85
CA ARG A 279 12.24 0.81 -16.54
C ARG A 279 11.93 2.23 -16.06
N GLY A 280 12.92 3.12 -16.09
CA GLY A 280 12.75 4.48 -15.59
C GLY A 280 12.59 4.58 -14.08
N ILE A 281 13.09 3.59 -13.33
CA ILE A 281 13.04 3.52 -11.87
C ILE A 281 14.42 3.80 -11.30
N ASP A 282 14.51 4.78 -10.41
CA ASP A 282 15.70 5.05 -9.61
C ASP A 282 15.68 4.19 -8.35
N VAL A 283 16.83 3.63 -8.00
CA VAL A 283 17.02 2.83 -6.78
C VAL A 283 17.65 3.69 -5.70
N VAL A 284 16.99 3.77 -4.54
CA VAL A 284 17.45 4.49 -3.36
C VAL A 284 17.82 3.45 -2.29
N PRO A 285 19.15 3.24 -2.04
CA PRO A 285 19.57 2.31 -1.01
C PRO A 285 19.38 2.92 0.38
N GLU A 286 18.94 2.09 1.34
CA GLU A 286 19.01 2.38 2.75
C GLU A 286 19.93 1.40 3.46
N ILE A 287 20.88 1.97 4.19
CA ILE A 287 21.69 1.28 5.18
C ILE A 287 21.44 2.01 6.49
N ASP A 288 20.53 1.45 7.25
CA ASP A 288 20.03 2.13 8.45
C ASP A 288 21.12 2.29 9.50
N MET A 289 21.27 3.52 9.99
CA MET A 289 22.18 3.88 11.07
C MET A 289 21.83 5.26 11.66
N PRO A 290 22.09 5.49 12.96
CA PRO A 290 22.87 4.64 13.86
C PRO A 290 22.08 3.54 14.58
N GLY A 291 20.73 3.55 14.51
CA GLY A 291 19.83 2.48 14.97
C GLY A 291 19.86 1.26 14.07
N HIS A 292 19.08 0.22 14.39
CA HIS A 292 18.86 -0.98 13.57
C HIS A 292 20.13 -1.67 13.04
N MET A 293 21.21 -1.62 13.83
CA MET A 293 22.56 -2.07 13.43
C MET A 293 22.98 -3.39 14.08
N LEU A 294 22.05 -4.17 14.67
CA LEU A 294 22.38 -5.37 15.42
C LEU A 294 23.16 -6.39 14.57
N ALA A 295 22.78 -6.57 13.31
CA ALA A 295 23.49 -7.46 12.37
C ALA A 295 24.97 -7.06 12.19
N ALA A 296 25.31 -5.77 12.29
CA ALA A 296 26.68 -5.26 12.18
C ALA A 296 27.42 -5.27 13.52
N VAL A 297 26.81 -4.70 14.56
CA VAL A 297 27.48 -4.57 15.87
C VAL A 297 27.73 -5.92 16.54
N SER A 298 26.96 -6.94 16.19
CA SER A 298 27.19 -8.32 16.66
C SER A 298 28.42 -8.98 16.03
N ASN A 299 28.93 -8.48 14.91
CA ASN A 299 30.02 -9.07 14.17
C ASN A 299 31.32 -8.26 14.16
N TYR A 300 31.26 -6.97 14.57
CA TYR A 300 32.42 -6.08 14.60
C TYR A 300 32.53 -5.35 15.94
N SER A 301 33.60 -5.60 16.66
CA SER A 301 33.92 -4.88 17.89
C SER A 301 34.32 -3.43 17.59
N GLY A 302 34.11 -2.53 18.55
CA GLY A 302 34.46 -1.11 18.43
C GLY A 302 33.44 -0.26 17.68
N VAL A 303 32.33 -0.86 17.19
CA VAL A 303 31.24 -0.15 16.50
C VAL A 303 30.19 0.34 17.50
N SER A 304 29.79 -0.46 18.47
CA SER A 304 28.81 -0.06 19.52
C SER A 304 29.48 0.43 20.81
N CYS A 305 28.69 1.10 21.67
CA CYS A 305 29.14 1.43 23.03
C CYS A 305 29.39 0.16 23.83
N PHE A 306 30.51 0.11 24.56
CA PHE A 306 30.90 -1.03 25.42
C PHE A 306 31.00 -2.37 24.66
N ASN A 307 31.04 -2.37 23.32
CA ASN A 307 30.89 -3.53 22.45
C ASN A 307 29.60 -4.32 22.76
N GLN A 308 28.56 -3.62 23.19
CA GLN A 308 27.27 -4.25 23.49
C GLN A 308 26.58 -4.67 22.21
N THR A 309 26.02 -5.88 22.22
CA THR A 309 25.18 -6.46 21.18
C THR A 309 23.85 -6.88 21.81
N GLY A 310 22.76 -6.77 21.08
CA GLY A 310 21.43 -7.13 21.57
C GLY A 310 20.52 -5.93 21.79
N TRP A 311 19.38 -6.18 22.43
CA TRP A 311 18.36 -5.17 22.69
C TRP A 311 18.70 -4.35 23.92
N GLY A 312 18.42 -3.05 23.85
CA GLY A 312 18.41 -2.12 24.98
C GLY A 312 17.07 -2.15 25.73
N THR A 313 16.62 -0.98 26.15
CA THR A 313 15.31 -0.85 26.84
C THR A 313 14.14 -0.96 25.86
N THR A 314 14.28 -0.36 24.69
CA THR A 314 13.20 -0.27 23.67
C THR A 314 13.65 -0.83 22.33
N PHE A 315 14.86 -0.45 21.88
CA PHE A 315 15.41 -0.82 20.58
C PHE A 315 16.76 -1.55 20.71
N SER A 316 17.33 -1.96 19.59
CA SER A 316 18.62 -2.63 19.53
C SER A 316 19.79 -1.70 19.81
N SER A 317 20.96 -2.27 20.11
CA SER A 317 22.20 -1.53 20.37
C SER A 317 22.65 -0.75 19.13
N PRO A 318 22.72 0.59 19.17
CA PRO A 318 23.09 1.40 18.04
C PRO A 318 24.62 1.52 17.86
N VAL A 319 25.04 2.11 16.76
CA VAL A 319 26.39 2.62 16.59
C VAL A 319 26.76 3.61 17.68
N CYS A 320 28.05 3.63 18.07
CA CYS A 320 28.56 4.59 19.06
C CYS A 320 29.10 5.86 18.38
N PRO A 321 28.39 6.97 18.37
CA PRO A 321 28.86 8.20 17.72
C PRO A 321 30.04 8.86 18.45
N GLY A 322 30.35 8.41 19.66
CA GLY A 322 31.51 8.86 20.40
C GLY A 322 32.84 8.34 19.88
N LYS A 323 32.86 7.17 19.22
CA LYS A 323 34.06 6.52 18.72
C LYS A 323 34.36 6.88 17.27
N ASP A 324 35.60 7.32 16.98
CA ASP A 324 36.04 7.59 15.62
C ASP A 324 36.06 6.31 14.75
N SER A 325 36.39 5.15 15.35
CA SER A 325 36.33 3.85 14.67
C SER A 325 34.93 3.47 14.17
N ALA A 326 33.90 3.83 14.92
CA ALA A 326 32.51 3.57 14.52
C ALA A 326 32.08 4.49 13.36
N LEU A 327 32.47 5.78 13.40
CA LEU A 327 32.25 6.68 12.28
C LEU A 327 33.01 6.24 11.01
N GLU A 328 34.25 5.79 11.18
CA GLU A 328 35.06 5.24 10.08
C GLU A 328 34.42 3.98 9.50
N PHE A 329 33.88 3.09 10.35
CA PHE A 329 33.13 1.92 9.92
C PHE A 329 31.94 2.33 9.01
N CYS A 330 31.10 3.26 9.46
CA CYS A 330 29.96 3.74 8.70
C CYS A 330 30.36 4.35 7.35
N LYS A 331 31.38 5.22 7.34
CA LYS A 331 31.90 5.84 6.11
C LYS A 331 32.50 4.82 5.15
N ASN A 332 33.20 3.81 5.66
CA ASN A 332 33.77 2.73 4.84
C ASN A 332 32.68 1.89 4.18
N VAL A 333 31.58 1.59 4.90
CA VAL A 333 30.42 0.92 4.32
C VAL A 333 29.86 1.74 3.16
N TYR A 334 29.56 3.01 3.37
CA TYR A 334 29.00 3.87 2.31
C TYR A 334 29.98 4.17 1.18
N SER A 335 31.31 4.10 1.41
CA SER A 335 32.33 4.20 0.34
C SER A 335 32.19 3.08 -0.70
N GLU A 336 31.69 1.90 -0.30
CA GLU A 336 31.40 0.81 -1.23
C GLU A 336 29.99 0.87 -1.81
N ILE A 337 29.02 1.49 -1.09
CA ILE A 337 27.63 1.65 -1.53
C ILE A 337 27.49 2.72 -2.61
N ILE A 338 28.05 3.91 -2.39
CA ILE A 338 27.90 5.08 -3.26
C ILE A 338 28.17 4.77 -4.74
N PRO A 339 29.24 4.06 -5.12
CA PRO A 339 29.52 3.74 -6.53
C PRO A 339 28.52 2.76 -7.18
N LEU A 340 27.76 2.01 -6.38
CA LEU A 340 26.81 1.02 -6.89
C LEU A 340 25.47 1.64 -7.30
N PHE A 341 25.12 2.79 -6.72
CA PHE A 341 23.83 3.44 -6.92
C PHE A 341 24.02 4.82 -7.59
N PRO A 342 23.71 4.95 -8.89
CA PRO A 342 23.94 6.19 -9.63
C PRO A 342 23.00 7.33 -9.25
N TYR A 343 21.81 7.01 -8.70
CA TYR A 343 20.84 8.05 -8.32
C TYR A 343 21.40 8.95 -7.21
N LYS A 344 20.95 10.20 -7.19
CA LYS A 344 21.51 11.21 -6.28
C LYS A 344 21.18 10.98 -4.80
N TYR A 345 20.06 10.33 -4.47
CA TYR A 345 19.64 10.12 -3.10
C TYR A 345 20.17 8.83 -2.48
N ILE A 346 20.55 8.92 -1.22
CA ILE A 346 20.84 7.81 -0.31
C ILE A 346 20.01 8.02 0.96
N HIS A 347 19.38 6.95 1.45
CA HIS A 347 18.64 6.95 2.71
C HIS A 347 19.54 6.47 3.84
N LEU A 348 19.65 7.27 4.90
CA LEU A 348 20.48 6.96 6.08
C LEU A 348 19.73 6.15 7.14
N GLY A 349 18.39 6.13 7.13
CA GLY A 349 17.56 5.63 8.22
C GLY A 349 17.42 6.68 9.31
N ALA A 350 18.05 6.42 10.46
CA ALA A 350 18.15 7.26 11.65
C ALA A 350 16.89 7.34 12.53
N ASP A 351 16.01 6.35 12.41
CA ASP A 351 14.86 6.12 13.27
C ASP A 351 15.19 5.27 14.50
N GLU A 352 14.32 5.33 15.48
CA GLU A 352 14.22 4.42 16.65
C GLU A 352 15.53 4.16 17.43
N VAL A 353 16.38 5.15 17.55
CA VAL A 353 17.73 5.00 18.13
C VAL A 353 17.70 4.82 19.65
N GLU A 354 18.22 3.69 20.14
CA GLU A 354 18.37 3.39 21.58
C GLU A 354 19.52 4.18 22.22
N LYS A 355 19.19 5.27 22.92
CA LYS A 355 20.18 6.23 23.46
C LYS A 355 20.66 5.91 24.88
N THR A 356 20.12 4.87 25.53
CA THR A 356 20.43 4.55 26.96
C THR A 356 21.91 4.36 27.20
N ASN A 357 22.62 3.72 26.26
CA ASN A 357 24.07 3.49 26.38
C ASN A 357 24.88 4.74 26.08
N TRP A 358 24.42 5.63 25.22
CA TRP A 358 25.08 6.90 24.92
C TRP A 358 25.22 7.79 26.17
N LYS A 359 24.18 7.79 27.04
CA LYS A 359 24.15 8.49 28.31
C LYS A 359 25.27 8.05 29.26
N LYS A 360 25.72 6.80 29.16
CA LYS A 360 26.70 6.18 30.07
C LYS A 360 28.08 6.04 29.41
N CYS A 361 28.17 6.12 28.08
CA CYS A 361 29.41 5.87 27.34
C CYS A 361 30.38 7.06 27.48
N PRO A 362 31.59 6.85 28.01
CA PRO A 362 32.58 7.93 28.14
C PRO A 362 32.92 8.60 26.83
N ASP A 363 33.01 7.84 25.72
CA ASP A 363 33.33 8.36 24.41
C ASP A 363 32.21 9.26 23.87
N CYS A 364 30.93 8.86 24.05
CA CYS A 364 29.77 9.67 23.68
C CYS A 364 29.71 10.96 24.50
N GLN A 365 29.87 10.88 25.83
CA GLN A 365 29.86 12.03 26.72
C GLN A 365 31.03 12.99 26.43
N LYS A 366 32.21 12.43 26.09
CA LYS A 366 33.35 13.25 25.62
C LYS A 366 33.03 13.95 24.31
N ARG A 367 32.47 13.24 23.35
CA ARG A 367 32.05 13.82 22.05
C ARG A 367 31.05 14.95 22.24
N MET A 368 30.06 14.75 23.09
CA MET A 368 29.08 15.78 23.43
C MET A 368 29.75 17.01 24.03
N LYS A 369 30.61 16.85 25.02
CA LYS A 369 31.35 17.93 25.62
C LYS A 369 32.22 18.70 24.63
N ASP A 370 32.99 17.98 23.83
CA ASP A 370 33.94 18.57 22.86
C ASP A 370 33.19 19.40 21.76
N ASN A 371 31.94 19.05 21.45
CA ASN A 371 31.12 19.73 20.46
C ASN A 371 30.02 20.61 21.05
N GLY A 372 29.98 20.78 22.38
CA GLY A 372 29.00 21.65 23.06
C GLY A 372 27.56 21.14 23.01
N LEU A 373 27.35 19.83 22.76
CA LEU A 373 26.04 19.17 22.70
C LEU A 373 25.50 18.91 24.12
N LYS A 374 24.20 19.08 24.30
CA LYS A 374 23.54 19.01 25.59
C LYS A 374 22.73 17.74 25.82
N THR A 375 22.20 17.17 24.73
CA THR A 375 21.32 15.99 24.76
C THR A 375 21.79 14.91 23.79
N GLU A 376 21.34 13.70 23.98
CA GLU A 376 21.65 12.57 23.10
C GLU A 376 20.95 12.71 21.74
N GLU A 377 19.87 13.48 21.65
CA GLU A 377 19.23 13.88 20.38
C GLU A 377 20.16 14.80 19.58
N GLU A 378 20.81 15.75 20.25
CA GLU A 378 21.84 16.60 19.60
C GLU A 378 23.06 15.77 19.18
N LEU A 379 23.41 14.70 19.91
CA LEU A 379 24.48 13.78 19.52
C LEU A 379 24.07 12.93 18.30
N GLN A 380 22.82 12.51 18.19
CA GLN A 380 22.27 11.86 17.00
C GLN A 380 22.32 12.82 15.81
N SER A 381 21.84 14.04 15.99
CA SER A 381 21.91 15.08 14.95
C SER A 381 23.36 15.32 14.49
N TRP A 382 24.31 15.38 15.43
CA TRP A 382 25.74 15.51 15.10
C TRP A 382 26.24 14.33 14.24
N PHE A 383 25.82 13.10 14.54
CA PHE A 383 26.15 11.92 13.75
C PHE A 383 25.54 12.02 12.35
N VAL A 384 24.26 12.36 12.25
CA VAL A 384 23.53 12.55 10.98
C VAL A 384 24.20 13.59 10.10
N HIS A 385 24.56 14.76 10.66
CA HIS A 385 25.26 15.81 9.92
C HIS A 385 26.66 15.38 9.43
N ASN A 386 27.37 14.52 10.19
CA ASN A 386 28.65 13.99 9.74
C ASN A 386 28.51 13.01 8.57
N MET A 387 27.45 12.20 8.57
CA MET A 387 27.16 11.27 7.47
C MET A 387 26.63 12.03 6.25
N GLU A 388 25.76 13.00 6.44
CA GLU A 388 25.27 13.87 5.36
C GLU A 388 26.41 14.63 4.68
N LYS A 389 27.31 15.24 5.48
CA LYS A 389 28.48 15.88 4.90
C LYS A 389 29.30 14.91 4.07
N PHE A 390 29.47 13.68 4.54
CA PHE A 390 30.16 12.66 3.79
C PHE A 390 29.44 12.32 2.47
N PHE A 391 28.11 12.24 2.47
CA PHE A 391 27.31 12.03 1.26
C PHE A 391 27.46 13.20 0.29
N ASN A 392 27.32 14.43 0.76
CA ASN A 392 27.46 15.65 -0.04
C ASN A 392 28.86 15.75 -0.66
N ASP A 393 29.93 15.46 0.09
CA ASP A 393 31.30 15.41 -0.38
C ASP A 393 31.51 14.37 -1.50
N ASN A 394 30.63 13.36 -1.58
CA ASN A 394 30.60 12.32 -2.61
C ASN A 394 29.49 12.48 -3.67
N GLY A 395 28.90 13.69 -3.74
CA GLY A 395 27.88 14.05 -4.75
C GLY A 395 26.51 13.38 -4.53
N LYS A 396 26.18 13.00 -3.29
CA LYS A 396 24.90 12.42 -2.90
C LYS A 396 24.11 13.37 -1.99
N GLU A 397 22.78 13.28 -2.04
CA GLU A 397 21.84 13.97 -1.18
C GLU A 397 21.25 12.95 -0.17
N MET A 398 21.10 13.37 1.09
CA MET A 398 20.63 12.50 2.15
C MET A 398 19.10 12.54 2.28
N ILE A 399 18.50 11.36 2.45
CA ILE A 399 17.16 11.18 3.01
C ILE A 399 17.31 10.52 4.38
N GLY A 400 16.46 10.86 5.34
CA GLY A 400 16.31 10.12 6.60
C GLY A 400 14.86 10.11 7.06
N TRP A 401 14.52 9.17 7.94
CA TRP A 401 13.23 9.18 8.61
C TRP A 401 13.03 10.48 9.38
N ASP A 402 11.82 10.87 9.65
CA ASP A 402 11.53 12.21 10.22
C ASP A 402 12.13 12.45 11.62
N GLU A 403 12.68 11.43 12.29
CA GLU A 403 13.49 11.55 13.51
C GLU A 403 14.76 12.38 13.34
N ILE A 404 15.27 12.57 12.12
CA ILE A 404 16.42 13.46 11.87
C ILE A 404 16.13 14.95 12.18
N LEU A 405 14.87 15.30 12.41
CA LEU A 405 14.45 16.62 12.93
C LEU A 405 14.89 16.82 14.38
N GLU A 406 14.98 15.73 15.16
CA GLU A 406 15.31 15.78 16.57
C GLU A 406 16.77 16.21 16.77
N GLY A 407 17.00 17.20 17.63
CA GLY A 407 18.34 17.75 17.84
C GLY A 407 18.88 18.69 16.76
N GLY A 408 18.12 18.95 15.69
CA GLY A 408 18.42 19.90 14.62
C GLY A 408 18.59 19.27 13.24
N LEU A 409 17.81 19.77 12.29
CA LEU A 409 17.82 19.32 10.90
C LEU A 409 18.89 20.07 10.09
N SER A 410 19.63 19.35 9.25
CA SER A 410 20.52 19.97 8.26
C SER A 410 19.72 20.61 7.12
N PRO A 411 20.18 21.74 6.56
CA PRO A 411 19.44 22.45 5.52
C PRO A 411 19.36 21.73 4.16
N THR A 412 20.15 20.66 3.93
CA THR A 412 20.18 19.91 2.66
C THR A 412 19.53 18.53 2.77
N ALA A 413 19.18 18.07 3.99
CA ALA A 413 18.52 16.79 4.20
C ALA A 413 17.06 16.80 3.72
N THR A 414 16.61 15.68 3.19
CA THR A 414 15.19 15.41 2.90
C THR A 414 14.62 14.53 3.99
N ILE A 415 13.47 14.88 4.57
CA ILE A 415 12.79 14.02 5.52
C ILE A 415 11.86 13.05 4.81
N MET A 416 11.75 11.82 5.36
CA MET A 416 10.70 10.87 4.99
C MET A 416 9.77 10.72 6.19
N TRP A 417 8.57 11.32 6.10
CA TRP A 417 7.64 11.41 7.22
C TRP A 417 6.74 10.17 7.30
N TRP A 418 6.87 9.45 8.40
CA TRP A 418 6.08 8.25 8.67
C TRP A 418 5.24 8.33 9.95
N ARG A 419 5.69 9.09 10.96
CA ARG A 419 5.09 9.20 12.29
C ARG A 419 3.84 10.09 12.28
N THR A 420 2.65 9.51 12.08
CA THR A 420 1.39 10.28 12.11
C THR A 420 1.12 10.95 13.46
N TRP A 421 1.70 10.45 14.56
CA TRP A 421 1.68 11.10 15.87
C TRP A 421 2.67 12.27 16.01
N SER A 422 3.50 12.51 15.03
CA SER A 422 4.37 13.69 14.91
C SER A 422 3.88 14.61 13.76
N PRO A 423 2.69 15.24 13.88
CA PRO A 423 2.04 15.95 12.77
C PRO A 423 2.77 17.23 12.35
N ASN A 424 3.66 17.76 13.21
CA ASN A 424 4.43 18.97 12.92
C ASN A 424 5.71 18.70 12.13
N ALA A 425 6.14 17.44 11.95
CA ALA A 425 7.40 17.13 11.29
C ALA A 425 7.51 17.74 9.87
N VAL A 426 6.46 17.56 9.05
CA VAL A 426 6.45 18.14 7.69
C VAL A 426 6.35 19.67 7.69
N PRO A 427 5.44 20.31 8.47
CA PRO A 427 5.43 21.77 8.62
C PRO A 427 6.77 22.34 9.06
N ASP A 428 7.43 21.75 10.06
CA ASP A 428 8.69 22.24 10.62
C ASP A 428 9.86 22.10 9.65
N ALA A 429 9.98 20.97 8.95
CA ALA A 429 11.01 20.78 7.93
C ALA A 429 10.83 21.71 6.73
N THR A 430 9.61 21.79 6.20
CA THR A 430 9.34 22.64 5.02
C THR A 430 9.41 24.13 5.34
N ALA A 431 9.14 24.55 6.57
CA ALA A 431 9.38 25.93 7.01
C ALA A 431 10.88 26.29 7.02
N GLN A 432 11.78 25.34 7.19
CA GLN A 432 13.22 25.50 7.10
C GLN A 432 13.75 25.41 5.65
N GLY A 433 12.88 25.07 4.69
CA GLY A 433 13.23 24.91 3.28
C GLY A 433 13.63 23.49 2.88
N ASN A 434 13.51 22.52 3.77
CA ASN A 434 13.81 21.12 3.47
C ASN A 434 12.69 20.46 2.67
N HIS A 435 13.05 19.51 1.82
CA HIS A 435 12.10 18.64 1.13
C HIS A 435 11.51 17.59 2.06
N ALA A 436 10.28 17.15 1.75
CA ALA A 436 9.63 16.06 2.45
C ALA A 436 9.03 15.02 1.47
N ILE A 437 9.10 13.75 1.86
CA ILE A 437 8.43 12.63 1.20
C ILE A 437 7.38 12.10 2.18
N MET A 438 6.14 11.92 1.69
CA MET A 438 5.01 11.53 2.51
C MET A 438 4.84 10.00 2.50
N THR A 439 4.96 9.38 3.68
CA THR A 439 4.75 7.95 3.86
C THR A 439 4.09 7.64 5.22
N PRO A 440 2.97 8.33 5.58
CA PRO A 440 2.35 8.19 6.89
C PRO A 440 1.93 6.74 7.15
N ASN A 441 2.33 6.20 8.30
CA ASN A 441 2.16 4.78 8.63
C ASN A 441 0.69 4.32 8.57
N ALA A 442 -0.25 5.14 9.00
CA ALA A 442 -1.67 4.79 9.05
C ALA A 442 -2.24 4.31 7.70
N ASN A 443 -1.73 4.83 6.56
CA ASN A 443 -2.27 4.50 5.23
C ASN A 443 -1.25 3.86 4.29
N PHE A 444 0.07 4.09 4.51
CA PHE A 444 1.11 3.72 3.55
C PHE A 444 2.12 2.71 4.08
N TYR A 445 1.89 2.13 5.26
CA TYR A 445 2.57 0.92 5.70
C TYR A 445 1.81 -0.28 5.19
N PHE A 446 2.28 -0.84 4.07
CA PHE A 446 1.61 -1.94 3.38
C PHE A 446 1.82 -3.31 4.03
N ASP A 447 2.57 -3.38 5.11
CA ASP A 447 2.70 -4.52 6.02
C ASP A 447 1.52 -4.65 6.98
N TYR A 448 0.76 -3.58 7.25
CA TYR A 448 -0.44 -3.64 8.07
C TYR A 448 -1.50 -4.52 7.42
N GLN A 449 -2.19 -5.31 8.25
CA GLN A 449 -3.27 -6.17 7.79
C GLN A 449 -4.33 -5.35 7.05
N GLN A 450 -4.75 -5.88 5.91
CA GLN A 450 -5.73 -5.21 5.07
C GLN A 450 -7.15 -5.51 5.57
N ASP A 451 -7.90 -4.46 5.81
CA ASP A 451 -9.36 -4.51 5.96
C ASP A 451 -10.06 -4.07 4.67
N LYS A 452 -11.39 -4.08 4.67
CA LYS A 452 -12.22 -3.64 3.54
C LYS A 452 -12.05 -2.16 3.16
N ASN A 453 -11.46 -1.34 4.04
CA ASN A 453 -11.25 0.08 3.84
C ASN A 453 -9.82 0.41 3.36
N SER A 454 -8.90 -0.53 3.47
CA SER A 454 -7.47 -0.30 3.19
C SER A 454 -7.21 0.23 1.78
N LEU A 455 -7.88 -0.31 0.75
CA LEU A 455 -7.71 0.15 -0.64
C LEU A 455 -8.27 1.56 -0.84
N SER A 456 -9.46 1.83 -0.33
CA SER A 456 -10.11 3.14 -0.42
C SER A 456 -9.38 4.19 0.42
N GLY A 457 -8.83 3.80 1.57
CA GLY A 457 -8.02 4.65 2.44
C GLY A 457 -6.76 5.16 1.73
N VAL A 458 -6.06 4.29 1.00
CA VAL A 458 -4.92 4.70 0.16
C VAL A 458 -5.38 5.62 -0.98
N TYR A 459 -6.44 5.23 -1.71
CA TYR A 459 -6.92 5.98 -2.86
C TYR A 459 -7.38 7.40 -2.53
N ASN A 460 -8.10 7.57 -1.43
CA ASN A 460 -8.73 8.83 -1.03
C ASN A 460 -7.85 9.71 -0.14
N TYR A 461 -6.65 9.26 0.20
CA TYR A 461 -5.74 10.04 1.04
C TYR A 461 -5.41 11.40 0.39
N ASN A 462 -5.33 12.47 1.22
CA ASN A 462 -4.86 13.77 0.77
C ASN A 462 -3.42 14.02 1.26
N PRO A 463 -2.42 13.95 0.37
CA PRO A 463 -1.02 14.16 0.76
C PRO A 463 -0.66 15.62 1.03
N MET A 464 -1.52 16.57 0.64
CA MET A 464 -1.30 17.98 0.88
C MET A 464 -1.95 18.40 2.20
N LEU A 465 -1.15 18.43 3.27
CA LEU A 465 -1.64 18.81 4.59
C LEU A 465 -2.20 20.25 4.56
N GLU A 466 -3.34 20.45 5.20
CA GLU A 466 -4.03 21.76 5.23
C GLU A 466 -3.19 22.84 5.95
N SER A 467 -2.33 22.44 6.87
CA SER A 467 -1.43 23.32 7.61
C SER A 467 -0.33 23.96 6.75
N LEU A 468 -0.07 23.43 5.54
CA LEU A 468 1.01 23.91 4.66
C LEU A 468 0.55 25.06 3.76
N ASN A 469 1.36 26.11 3.67
CA ASN A 469 1.20 27.12 2.64
C ASN A 469 1.74 26.64 1.27
N ASP A 470 1.53 27.41 0.19
CA ASP A 470 1.89 26.99 -1.17
C ASP A 470 3.41 26.81 -1.36
N ALA A 471 4.24 27.61 -0.70
CA ALA A 471 5.69 27.46 -0.75
C ALA A 471 6.14 26.16 -0.09
N GLN A 472 5.54 25.79 1.04
CA GLN A 472 5.80 24.53 1.72
C GLN A 472 5.28 23.33 0.92
N LYS A 473 4.08 23.43 0.32
CA LYS A 473 3.54 22.38 -0.58
C LYS A 473 4.46 22.08 -1.76
N ALA A 474 5.14 23.10 -2.28
CA ALA A 474 6.13 22.95 -3.37
C ALA A 474 7.37 22.13 -2.96
N LEU A 475 7.64 21.97 -1.66
CA LEU A 475 8.75 21.17 -1.13
C LEU A 475 8.36 19.70 -0.91
N ILE A 476 7.09 19.32 -1.09
CA ILE A 476 6.66 17.91 -1.05
C ILE A 476 7.06 17.23 -2.35
N LEU A 477 8.04 16.34 -2.29
CA LEU A 477 8.53 15.59 -3.45
C LEU A 477 7.52 14.57 -3.96
N GLY A 478 6.73 13.98 -3.07
CA GLY A 478 5.69 13.02 -3.42
C GLY A 478 5.36 12.02 -2.33
N MET A 479 4.92 10.84 -2.77
CA MET A 479 4.37 9.78 -1.94
C MET A 479 5.17 8.49 -2.06
N GLN A 480 5.19 7.72 -0.97
CA GLN A 480 5.75 6.38 -0.95
C GLN A 480 4.91 5.47 -0.04
N ALA A 481 4.84 4.19 -0.37
CA ALA A 481 4.41 3.16 0.57
C ALA A 481 5.61 2.33 1.02
N ASN A 482 5.54 1.84 2.26
CA ASN A 482 6.58 1.01 2.87
C ASN A 482 6.02 -0.39 3.10
N LEU A 483 6.81 -1.41 2.76
CA LEU A 483 6.52 -2.80 3.03
C LEU A 483 7.57 -3.37 3.98
N TRP A 484 7.32 -3.27 5.28
CA TRP A 484 8.11 -3.92 6.31
C TRP A 484 7.82 -5.42 6.30
N CYS A 485 8.85 -6.25 6.44
CA CYS A 485 8.73 -7.66 6.14
C CYS A 485 8.88 -8.60 7.35
N GLU A 486 8.55 -8.15 8.57
CA GLU A 486 8.57 -9.00 9.77
C GLU A 486 7.70 -10.26 9.62
N TYR A 487 6.54 -10.11 8.96
CA TYR A 487 5.55 -11.18 8.76
C TYR A 487 5.24 -11.46 7.28
N ILE A 488 6.20 -11.12 6.40
CA ILE A 488 6.07 -11.26 4.95
C ILE A 488 7.24 -12.11 4.41
N PRO A 489 7.18 -13.46 4.57
CA PRO A 489 8.34 -14.33 4.28
C PRO A 489 8.48 -14.69 2.81
N SER A 490 7.42 -14.60 2.01
CA SER A 490 7.35 -15.13 0.65
C SER A 490 7.05 -14.08 -0.39
N ARG A 491 7.39 -14.38 -1.65
CA ARG A 491 7.01 -13.63 -2.85
C ARG A 491 5.49 -13.42 -2.94
N GLU A 492 4.74 -14.49 -2.70
CA GLU A 492 3.28 -14.47 -2.74
C GLU A 492 2.71 -13.52 -1.69
N ARG A 493 3.30 -13.51 -0.48
CA ARG A 493 2.85 -12.59 0.57
C ARG A 493 3.20 -11.15 0.26
N ILE A 494 4.37 -10.85 -0.32
CA ILE A 494 4.72 -9.52 -0.82
C ILE A 494 3.63 -9.04 -1.80
N GLN A 495 3.32 -9.83 -2.82
CA GLN A 495 2.36 -9.48 -3.85
C GLN A 495 0.96 -9.26 -3.28
N TYR A 496 0.52 -10.12 -2.36
CA TYR A 496 -0.76 -9.98 -1.66
C TYR A 496 -0.84 -8.66 -0.88
N MET A 497 0.22 -8.29 -0.18
CA MET A 497 0.23 -7.10 0.66
C MET A 497 0.28 -5.80 -0.15
N ILE A 498 0.97 -5.78 -1.29
CA ILE A 498 1.06 -4.57 -2.11
C ILE A 498 -0.07 -4.42 -3.14
N MET A 499 -0.67 -5.51 -3.65
CA MET A 499 -1.66 -5.45 -4.73
C MET A 499 -3.08 -5.72 -4.20
N PRO A 500 -4.07 -4.88 -4.53
CA PRO A 500 -4.05 -3.76 -5.48
C PRO A 500 -3.70 -2.39 -4.88
N ARG A 501 -3.31 -2.27 -3.58
CA ARG A 501 -3.02 -0.97 -2.94
C ARG A 501 -1.94 -0.15 -3.67
N MET A 502 -0.95 -0.81 -4.25
CA MET A 502 0.07 -0.14 -5.08
C MET A 502 -0.54 0.57 -6.30
N MET A 503 -1.60 0.04 -6.88
CA MET A 503 -2.33 0.68 -7.99
C MET A 503 -3.06 1.94 -7.53
N ALA A 504 -3.64 1.90 -6.31
CA ALA A 504 -4.26 3.06 -5.68
C ALA A 504 -3.23 4.16 -5.34
N LEU A 505 -2.08 3.77 -4.78
CA LEU A 505 -0.93 4.66 -4.55
C LEU A 505 -0.44 5.28 -5.87
N ALA A 506 -0.32 4.47 -6.91
CA ALA A 506 0.12 4.93 -8.23
C ALA A 506 -0.81 6.04 -8.77
N GLU A 507 -2.13 5.84 -8.71
CA GLU A 507 -3.09 6.84 -9.15
C GLU A 507 -3.13 8.07 -8.24
N LEU A 508 -2.98 7.90 -6.92
CA LEU A 508 -2.86 9.01 -5.98
C LEU A 508 -1.64 9.90 -6.28
N ALA A 509 -0.50 9.27 -6.56
CA ALA A 509 0.76 9.97 -6.77
C ALA A 509 0.93 10.52 -8.20
N TRP A 510 0.23 9.93 -9.16
CA TRP A 510 0.30 10.29 -10.57
C TRP A 510 -0.78 11.27 -11.00
N SER A 511 -2.07 10.91 -10.75
CA SER A 511 -3.19 11.58 -11.40
C SER A 511 -3.56 12.91 -10.74
N ASP A 512 -4.00 13.87 -11.55
CA ASP A 512 -4.58 15.11 -11.06
C ASP A 512 -5.85 14.81 -10.25
N PRO A 513 -6.04 15.41 -9.06
CA PRO A 513 -7.24 15.17 -8.26
C PRO A 513 -8.56 15.41 -9.00
N SER A 514 -8.59 16.30 -10.00
CA SER A 514 -9.79 16.64 -10.76
C SER A 514 -10.29 15.52 -11.68
N VAL A 515 -9.42 14.58 -12.07
CA VAL A 515 -9.79 13.43 -12.93
C VAL A 515 -9.96 12.13 -12.13
N LYS A 516 -9.65 12.12 -10.85
CA LYS A 516 -9.80 10.96 -9.98
C LYS A 516 -11.28 10.70 -9.63
N SER A 517 -11.67 9.43 -9.66
CA SER A 517 -12.99 8.96 -9.23
C SER A 517 -12.82 7.55 -8.65
N TRP A 518 -13.29 7.33 -7.42
CA TRP A 518 -13.23 6.03 -6.77
C TRP A 518 -13.98 4.95 -7.58
N ASP A 519 -15.19 5.27 -8.06
CA ASP A 519 -15.96 4.33 -8.87
C ASP A 519 -15.29 4.06 -10.22
N GLY A 520 -14.78 5.09 -10.89
CA GLY A 520 -13.99 4.92 -12.11
C GLY A 520 -12.69 4.15 -11.88
N PHE A 521 -12.05 4.28 -10.72
CA PHE A 521 -10.90 3.45 -10.34
C PHE A 521 -11.30 1.98 -10.20
N LYS A 522 -12.40 1.68 -9.49
CA LYS A 522 -12.91 0.31 -9.35
C LYS A 522 -13.23 -0.34 -10.72
N GLU A 523 -13.86 0.40 -11.63
CA GLU A 523 -14.16 -0.07 -12.99
C GLU A 523 -12.87 -0.42 -13.76
N ARG A 524 -11.84 0.42 -13.69
CA ARG A 524 -10.54 0.15 -14.30
C ARG A 524 -9.82 -1.01 -13.61
N LEU A 525 -9.91 -1.10 -12.30
CA LEU A 525 -9.31 -2.20 -11.52
C LEU A 525 -9.85 -3.56 -11.96
N VAL A 526 -11.17 -3.69 -12.18
CA VAL A 526 -11.78 -4.92 -12.71
C VAL A 526 -11.13 -5.36 -14.02
N LYS A 527 -10.78 -4.40 -14.89
CA LYS A 527 -10.11 -4.68 -16.16
C LYS A 527 -8.63 -5.07 -16.00
N GLN A 528 -8.02 -4.80 -14.85
CA GLN A 528 -6.64 -5.20 -14.55
C GLN A 528 -6.54 -6.64 -14.01
N PHE A 529 -7.59 -7.19 -13.38
CA PHE A 529 -7.52 -8.56 -12.82
C PHE A 529 -7.14 -9.65 -13.83
N PRO A 530 -7.68 -9.68 -15.07
CA PRO A 530 -7.21 -10.62 -16.08
C PRO A 530 -5.70 -10.51 -16.36
N ARG A 531 -5.17 -9.30 -16.43
CA ARG A 531 -3.74 -9.03 -16.62
C ARG A 531 -2.92 -9.58 -15.47
N LEU A 532 -3.31 -9.28 -14.22
CA LEU A 532 -2.65 -9.79 -13.01
C LEU A 532 -2.71 -11.33 -12.92
N ASN A 533 -3.82 -11.94 -13.36
CA ASN A 533 -3.96 -13.40 -13.42
C ASN A 533 -2.98 -14.03 -14.41
N ILE A 534 -2.82 -13.44 -15.60
CA ILE A 534 -1.86 -13.92 -16.61
C ILE A 534 -0.41 -13.76 -16.13
N MET A 535 -0.10 -12.66 -15.44
CA MET A 535 1.19 -12.43 -14.78
C MET A 535 1.42 -13.35 -13.58
N ASN A 536 0.43 -14.13 -13.17
CA ASN A 536 0.44 -14.95 -11.95
C ASN A 536 0.76 -14.15 -10.67
N VAL A 537 0.29 -12.90 -10.61
CA VAL A 537 0.42 -12.06 -9.41
C VAL A 537 -0.55 -12.54 -8.33
N ASN A 538 -0.05 -12.72 -7.11
CA ASN A 538 -0.87 -13.11 -5.96
C ASN A 538 -1.51 -11.87 -5.29
N TYR A 539 -2.34 -11.12 -6.03
CA TYR A 539 -3.02 -9.95 -5.48
C TYR A 539 -4.10 -10.35 -4.44
N ARG A 540 -4.34 -9.49 -3.44
CA ARG A 540 -5.48 -9.65 -2.53
C ARG A 540 -6.77 -9.53 -3.32
N MET A 541 -7.61 -10.56 -3.24
CA MET A 541 -8.92 -10.52 -3.89
C MET A 541 -9.79 -9.44 -3.24
N PRO A 542 -10.67 -8.79 -4.04
CA PRO A 542 -11.64 -7.85 -3.47
C PRO A 542 -12.49 -8.50 -2.39
N ASP A 543 -12.87 -7.70 -1.40
CA ASP A 543 -13.72 -8.16 -0.32
C ASP A 543 -15.07 -8.65 -0.83
N LEU A 544 -15.62 -9.64 -0.12
CA LEU A 544 -17.01 -10.03 -0.28
C LEU A 544 -17.90 -9.00 0.40
N GLU A 545 -18.88 -8.48 -0.31
CA GLU A 545 -19.78 -7.42 0.13
C GLU A 545 -21.25 -7.90 0.19
N GLY A 546 -22.14 -7.07 0.76
CA GLY A 546 -23.57 -7.33 0.84
C GLY A 546 -24.06 -7.90 2.17
N PHE A 547 -23.18 -7.98 3.18
CA PHE A 547 -23.51 -8.50 4.51
C PHE A 547 -22.74 -7.76 5.62
N ASN A 548 -23.22 -7.93 6.85
CA ASN A 548 -22.52 -7.52 8.06
C ASN A 548 -21.88 -8.74 8.75
N ASN A 549 -21.02 -8.52 9.73
CA ASN A 549 -20.46 -9.62 10.51
C ASN A 549 -21.58 -10.37 11.27
N THR A 550 -22.57 -9.63 11.78
CA THR A 550 -23.84 -10.18 12.31
C THR A 550 -25.03 -9.51 11.63
N ASN A 551 -25.92 -10.28 11.03
CA ASN A 551 -27.11 -9.81 10.34
C ASN A 551 -28.36 -10.29 11.10
N ALA A 552 -29.29 -9.38 11.37
CA ALA A 552 -30.58 -9.75 11.98
C ALA A 552 -31.65 -9.86 10.88
N PHE A 553 -32.59 -10.77 11.05
CA PHE A 553 -33.77 -10.85 10.16
C PHE A 553 -35.03 -11.26 10.91
N ILE A 554 -36.18 -10.85 10.41
CA ILE A 554 -37.51 -11.19 10.92
C ILE A 554 -38.19 -12.13 9.92
N GLY A 555 -38.64 -13.29 10.39
CA GLY A 555 -39.29 -14.29 9.54
C GLY A 555 -38.31 -15.02 8.60
N GLU A 556 -38.07 -14.51 7.40
CA GLU A 556 -37.12 -15.03 6.40
C GLU A 556 -36.04 -14.01 6.11
N GLY A 557 -34.76 -14.42 6.13
CA GLY A 557 -33.60 -13.63 5.75
C GLY A 557 -33.05 -14.01 4.38
N THR A 558 -32.24 -13.14 3.79
CA THR A 558 -31.55 -13.39 2.52
C THR A 558 -30.06 -13.09 2.66
N VAL A 559 -29.23 -14.09 2.32
CA VAL A 559 -27.78 -13.96 2.22
C VAL A 559 -27.46 -13.56 0.78
N ALA A 560 -27.08 -12.33 0.55
CA ALA A 560 -26.74 -11.81 -0.77
C ALA A 560 -25.29 -11.34 -0.76
N ILE A 561 -24.42 -12.05 -1.51
CA ILE A 561 -22.97 -11.81 -1.54
C ILE A 561 -22.57 -11.30 -2.92
N THR A 562 -21.74 -10.28 -2.97
CA THR A 562 -21.12 -9.76 -4.19
C THR A 562 -19.60 -9.68 -4.02
N CYS A 563 -18.89 -9.72 -5.15
CA CYS A 563 -17.45 -9.48 -5.23
C CYS A 563 -17.16 -8.56 -6.43
N LEU A 564 -16.25 -7.61 -6.27
CA LEU A 564 -15.86 -6.70 -7.33
C LEU A 564 -15.20 -7.44 -8.51
N ASP A 565 -14.45 -8.52 -8.25
CA ASP A 565 -13.89 -9.39 -9.29
C ASP A 565 -14.94 -10.43 -9.71
N PRO A 566 -15.54 -10.31 -10.91
CA PRO A 566 -16.56 -11.24 -11.36
C PRO A 566 -16.01 -12.63 -11.76
N SER A 567 -14.70 -12.80 -11.83
CA SER A 567 -14.04 -14.06 -12.22
C SER A 567 -13.87 -15.04 -11.08
N VAL A 568 -14.07 -14.61 -9.82
CA VAL A 568 -13.90 -15.48 -8.64
C VAL A 568 -15.11 -16.35 -8.41
N GLU A 569 -14.87 -17.60 -7.99
CA GLU A 569 -15.88 -18.48 -7.45
C GLU A 569 -15.98 -18.29 -5.93
N ILE A 570 -17.21 -18.23 -5.39
CA ILE A 570 -17.44 -18.09 -3.96
C ILE A 570 -18.01 -19.41 -3.45
N HIS A 571 -17.34 -20.01 -2.48
CA HIS A 571 -17.78 -21.22 -1.81
C HIS A 571 -18.09 -20.96 -0.34
N TYR A 572 -18.96 -21.76 0.27
CA TYR A 572 -19.37 -21.56 1.65
C TYR A 572 -19.58 -22.88 2.41
N THR A 573 -19.54 -22.76 3.74
CA THR A 573 -19.95 -23.82 4.68
C THR A 573 -20.84 -23.22 5.77
N THR A 574 -21.62 -24.09 6.45
CA THR A 574 -22.48 -23.69 7.58
C THR A 574 -22.19 -24.50 8.85
N ASP A 575 -21.16 -25.33 8.82
CA ASP A 575 -20.71 -26.18 9.94
C ASP A 575 -19.42 -25.68 10.60
N GLY A 576 -18.93 -24.48 10.20
CA GLY A 576 -17.72 -23.87 10.71
C GLY A 576 -16.43 -24.37 10.07
N SER A 577 -16.48 -25.34 9.14
CA SER A 577 -15.31 -25.77 8.36
C SER A 577 -14.84 -24.67 7.39
N ILE A 578 -13.56 -24.71 7.00
CA ILE A 578 -13.01 -23.81 6.01
C ILE A 578 -13.47 -24.25 4.61
N PRO A 579 -14.10 -23.38 3.80
CA PRO A 579 -14.52 -23.73 2.46
C PRO A 579 -13.36 -24.11 1.54
N THR A 580 -13.60 -25.15 0.71
CA THR A 580 -12.74 -25.60 -0.37
C THR A 580 -13.51 -25.54 -1.70
N LEU A 581 -12.85 -25.80 -2.83
CA LEU A 581 -13.53 -25.91 -4.14
C LEU A 581 -14.57 -27.04 -4.21
N GLU A 582 -14.53 -27.98 -3.26
CA GLU A 582 -15.52 -29.08 -3.13
C GLU A 582 -16.72 -28.67 -2.28
N SER A 583 -16.63 -27.55 -1.52
CA SER A 583 -17.74 -27.02 -0.72
C SER A 583 -18.85 -26.49 -1.62
N PRO A 584 -20.10 -26.34 -1.12
CA PRO A 584 -21.17 -25.70 -1.86
C PRO A 584 -20.77 -24.36 -2.47
N GLN A 585 -21.02 -24.18 -3.76
CA GLN A 585 -20.77 -22.92 -4.47
C GLN A 585 -21.94 -21.96 -4.26
N TYR A 586 -21.64 -20.69 -4.05
CA TYR A 586 -22.63 -19.61 -3.99
C TYR A 586 -23.00 -19.17 -5.42
N ASN A 587 -24.20 -19.54 -5.87
CA ASN A 587 -24.72 -19.25 -7.22
C ASN A 587 -25.81 -18.18 -7.23
N GLY A 588 -26.00 -17.48 -6.12
CA GLY A 588 -27.02 -16.44 -5.96
C GLY A 588 -27.61 -16.42 -4.55
N PRO A 589 -28.56 -15.50 -4.26
CA PRO A 589 -29.05 -15.27 -2.91
C PRO A 589 -29.60 -16.53 -2.22
N ILE A 590 -29.14 -16.80 -0.99
CA ILE A 590 -29.56 -17.93 -0.15
C ILE A 590 -30.61 -17.45 0.84
N LYS A 591 -31.74 -18.17 0.92
CA LYS A 591 -32.78 -17.93 1.92
C LYS A 591 -32.45 -18.63 3.23
N VAL A 592 -32.62 -17.95 4.35
CA VAL A 592 -32.45 -18.47 5.70
C VAL A 592 -33.70 -18.22 6.53
N THR A 593 -34.13 -19.27 7.27
CA THR A 593 -35.30 -19.22 8.15
C THR A 593 -34.97 -19.47 9.61
N GLU A 594 -33.72 -19.89 9.85
CA GLU A 594 -33.16 -20.16 11.18
C GLU A 594 -31.80 -19.45 11.32
N THR A 595 -31.38 -19.19 12.56
CA THR A 595 -30.05 -18.65 12.84
C THR A 595 -28.97 -19.56 12.25
N THR A 596 -28.13 -18.98 11.39
CA THR A 596 -27.13 -19.73 10.62
C THR A 596 -25.80 -18.98 10.61
N ASP A 597 -24.72 -19.69 10.89
CA ASP A 597 -23.35 -19.20 10.71
C ASP A 597 -22.84 -19.60 9.34
N PHE A 598 -22.31 -18.65 8.59
CA PHE A 598 -21.69 -18.89 7.30
C PHE A 598 -20.20 -18.61 7.37
N THR A 599 -19.43 -19.47 6.73
CA THR A 599 -18.03 -19.23 6.39
C THR A 599 -17.92 -19.20 4.87
N PHE A 600 -17.44 -18.09 4.30
CA PHE A 600 -17.23 -17.92 2.86
C PHE A 600 -15.74 -17.88 2.54
N ARG A 601 -15.40 -18.32 1.33
CA ARG A 601 -14.08 -18.14 0.75
C ARG A 601 -14.20 -17.97 -0.76
N SER A 602 -13.49 -16.98 -1.32
CA SER A 602 -13.37 -16.78 -2.77
C SER A 602 -12.19 -17.58 -3.34
N PHE A 603 -12.32 -18.01 -4.60
CA PHE A 603 -11.29 -18.74 -5.34
C PHE A 603 -11.14 -18.15 -6.71
N ARG A 604 -9.90 -17.90 -7.15
CA ARG A 604 -9.61 -17.53 -8.54
C ARG A 604 -9.62 -18.74 -9.45
N PRO A 605 -9.76 -18.56 -10.79
CA PRO A 605 -9.73 -19.65 -11.76
C PRO A 605 -8.44 -20.50 -11.72
N ASN A 606 -7.34 -19.95 -11.24
CA ASN A 606 -6.07 -20.67 -11.05
C ASN A 606 -5.96 -21.40 -9.71
N GLY A 607 -7.04 -21.46 -8.92
CA GLY A 607 -7.11 -22.15 -7.63
C GLY A 607 -6.55 -21.35 -6.43
N LYS A 608 -6.06 -20.13 -6.63
CA LYS A 608 -5.64 -19.27 -5.51
C LYS A 608 -6.82 -18.94 -4.61
N LYS A 609 -6.58 -19.01 -3.30
CA LYS A 609 -7.58 -18.86 -2.24
C LYS A 609 -7.61 -17.41 -1.75
N GLY A 610 -8.81 -16.87 -1.50
CA GLY A 610 -9.01 -15.60 -0.81
C GLY A 610 -9.08 -15.78 0.70
N ASP A 611 -9.35 -14.68 1.38
CA ASP A 611 -9.50 -14.64 2.83
C ASP A 611 -10.73 -15.43 3.28
N ILE A 612 -10.67 -15.95 4.51
CA ILE A 612 -11.80 -16.62 5.15
C ILE A 612 -12.70 -15.54 5.74
N VAL A 613 -13.94 -15.49 5.28
CA VAL A 613 -14.93 -14.50 5.72
C VAL A 613 -16.05 -15.20 6.48
N LYS A 614 -16.31 -14.74 7.71
CA LYS A 614 -17.37 -15.30 8.57
C LYS A 614 -18.47 -14.26 8.74
N THR A 615 -19.71 -14.73 8.68
CA THR A 615 -20.89 -13.91 8.96
C THR A 615 -21.97 -14.77 9.61
N ARG A 616 -22.73 -14.15 10.50
CA ARG A 616 -23.84 -14.77 11.20
C ARG A 616 -25.15 -14.13 10.80
N TYR A 617 -26.16 -14.95 10.49
CA TYR A 617 -27.53 -14.52 10.25
C TYR A 617 -28.39 -14.97 11.43
N VAL A 618 -28.94 -14.02 12.18
CA VAL A 618 -29.68 -14.27 13.43
C VAL A 618 -31.18 -14.03 13.20
N LYS A 619 -31.96 -15.09 13.32
CA LYS A 619 -33.42 -14.97 13.37
C LYS A 619 -33.81 -14.21 14.63
N SER A 620 -34.51 -13.12 14.48
CA SER A 620 -34.79 -12.18 15.56
C SER A 620 -36.28 -11.82 15.61
N GLU A 621 -36.70 -11.37 16.77
CA GLU A 621 -37.91 -10.56 16.97
C GLU A 621 -37.46 -9.17 17.43
N TYR A 622 -38.35 -8.18 17.32
CA TYR A 622 -38.04 -6.84 17.85
C TYR A 622 -37.87 -6.92 19.37
N ALA A 623 -36.63 -6.69 19.84
CA ALA A 623 -36.33 -6.64 21.26
C ALA A 623 -37.14 -5.53 21.92
N PRO A 624 -37.87 -5.76 23.02
CA PRO A 624 -38.68 -4.77 23.68
C PRO A 624 -37.81 -3.64 24.26
N ALA A 625 -38.35 -2.42 24.22
CA ALA A 625 -37.72 -1.28 24.89
C ALA A 625 -37.71 -1.48 26.42
N ALA A 626 -36.71 -0.94 27.08
CA ALA A 626 -36.65 -0.91 28.53
C ALA A 626 -37.66 0.09 29.11
N ASP A 627 -38.31 -0.27 30.22
CA ASP A 627 -39.08 0.68 31.04
C ASP A 627 -38.08 1.50 31.90
N ALA A 628 -37.55 2.55 31.29
CA ALA A 628 -36.50 3.38 31.89
C ALA A 628 -36.85 4.87 31.73
N THR A 629 -36.54 5.65 32.75
CA THR A 629 -36.70 7.11 32.78
C THR A 629 -35.35 7.77 33.06
N PRO A 630 -34.43 7.80 32.07
CA PRO A 630 -33.12 8.41 32.23
C PRO A 630 -33.26 9.91 32.57
N SER A 631 -32.32 10.40 33.37
CA SER A 631 -32.36 11.79 33.85
C SER A 631 -31.57 12.75 32.97
N LYS A 632 -30.66 12.24 32.14
CA LYS A 632 -29.75 13.01 31.29
C LYS A 632 -29.66 12.43 29.91
N LYS A 633 -29.30 13.29 28.94
CA LYS A 633 -28.90 12.90 27.58
C LYS A 633 -27.43 12.55 27.53
N GLY A 634 -27.02 11.64 26.63
CA GLY A 634 -25.66 11.16 26.43
C GLY A 634 -25.40 9.81 27.08
N LEU A 635 -24.13 9.55 27.37
CA LEU A 635 -23.63 8.28 27.89
C LEU A 635 -22.69 8.54 29.06
N GLN A 636 -22.49 7.54 29.91
CA GLN A 636 -21.50 7.55 30.97
C GLN A 636 -20.32 6.65 30.56
N ALA A 637 -19.09 7.20 30.61
CA ALA A 637 -17.85 6.50 30.33
C ALA A 637 -17.02 6.34 31.62
N VAL A 638 -16.68 5.12 31.99
CA VAL A 638 -15.81 4.79 33.12
C VAL A 638 -14.47 4.38 32.59
N TRP A 639 -13.41 5.11 33.00
CA TRP A 639 -12.04 4.83 32.64
C TRP A 639 -11.35 3.97 33.68
N HIS A 640 -10.68 2.93 33.21
CA HIS A 640 -9.83 2.03 33.97
C HIS A 640 -8.38 2.10 33.44
N GLU A 641 -7.38 2.09 34.30
CA GLU A 641 -6.00 1.85 33.89
C GLU A 641 -5.83 0.36 33.60
N PHE A 642 -5.84 0.01 32.31
CA PHE A 642 -5.94 -1.36 31.86
C PHE A 642 -4.73 -1.79 31.01
N LYS A 643 -4.13 -2.94 31.34
CA LYS A 643 -2.97 -3.52 30.63
C LYS A 643 -3.24 -4.90 30.05
N GLY A 644 -4.50 -5.32 30.07
CA GLY A 644 -4.94 -6.58 29.48
C GLY A 644 -5.23 -6.44 27.98
N ASN A 645 -5.55 -7.54 27.34
CA ASN A 645 -5.79 -7.62 25.90
C ASN A 645 -7.18 -8.17 25.53
N LYS A 646 -8.14 -8.10 26.46
CA LYS A 646 -9.52 -8.52 26.24
C LYS A 646 -10.50 -7.59 26.97
N CYS A 647 -11.55 -7.17 26.28
CA CYS A 647 -12.60 -6.32 26.81
C CYS A 647 -13.29 -6.90 28.07
N ALA A 648 -13.40 -8.22 28.17
CA ALA A 648 -14.01 -8.89 29.31
C ALA A 648 -13.25 -8.66 30.64
N ASP A 649 -11.95 -8.36 30.57
CA ASP A 649 -11.09 -8.21 31.76
C ASP A 649 -11.08 -6.78 32.32
N ILE A 650 -11.65 -5.80 31.60
CA ILE A 650 -11.60 -4.37 31.99
C ILE A 650 -12.24 -4.14 33.35
N ASP A 651 -13.37 -4.82 33.67
CA ASP A 651 -14.08 -4.65 34.94
C ASP A 651 -13.22 -5.03 36.18
N ASN A 652 -12.15 -5.79 35.98
CA ASN A 652 -11.22 -6.18 37.06
C ASN A 652 -10.14 -5.14 37.29
N ALA A 653 -10.00 -4.12 36.45
CA ALA A 653 -8.99 -3.08 36.56
C ALA A 653 -9.47 -1.92 37.43
N PRO A 654 -8.55 -1.18 38.10
CA PRO A 654 -8.91 -0.02 38.92
C PRO A 654 -9.63 1.07 38.11
N VAL A 655 -10.68 1.65 38.68
CA VAL A 655 -11.38 2.81 38.14
C VAL A 655 -10.55 4.06 38.38
N ASN A 656 -10.25 4.81 37.32
CA ASN A 656 -9.46 6.04 37.36
C ASN A 656 -10.30 7.31 37.16
N GLY A 657 -11.49 7.19 36.57
CA GLY A 657 -12.37 8.32 36.37
C GLY A 657 -13.70 7.96 35.72
N THR A 658 -14.67 8.88 35.80
CA THR A 658 -15.98 8.77 35.18
C THR A 658 -16.29 10.06 34.46
N TYR A 659 -16.78 9.96 33.21
CA TYR A 659 -17.03 11.07 32.32
C TYR A 659 -18.42 10.99 31.69
N GLU A 660 -19.03 12.15 31.49
CA GLU A 660 -20.24 12.27 30.68
C GLU A 660 -19.83 12.58 29.22
N ILE A 661 -20.31 11.79 28.26
CA ILE A 661 -19.99 11.93 26.85
C ILE A 661 -21.26 12.00 26.00
N SER A 662 -21.20 12.72 24.88
CA SER A 662 -22.31 12.88 23.96
C SER A 662 -22.41 11.75 22.92
N GLU A 663 -21.35 11.04 22.69
CA GLU A 663 -21.21 9.97 21.70
C GLU A 663 -20.17 8.94 22.19
N VAL A 664 -20.14 7.76 21.55
CA VAL A 664 -19.16 6.73 21.86
C VAL A 664 -17.79 7.17 21.32
N THR A 665 -16.93 7.64 22.21
CA THR A 665 -15.60 8.16 21.93
C THR A 665 -14.72 8.08 23.17
N ILE A 666 -13.41 8.26 22.98
CA ILE A 666 -12.45 8.35 24.09
C ILE A 666 -12.51 9.78 24.67
N PRO A 667 -12.82 9.96 25.97
CA PRO A 667 -12.76 11.28 26.59
C PRO A 667 -11.36 11.90 26.49
N LYS A 668 -11.24 13.20 26.25
CA LYS A 668 -9.97 13.91 26.02
C LYS A 668 -9.01 13.86 27.21
N GLU A 669 -9.52 13.63 28.40
CA GLU A 669 -8.78 13.52 29.66
C GLU A 669 -8.13 12.15 29.84
N VAL A 670 -8.60 11.13 29.13
CA VAL A 670 -8.11 9.75 29.21
C VAL A 670 -6.80 9.63 28.43
N LYS A 671 -5.78 9.05 29.06
CA LYS A 671 -4.43 8.89 28.50
C LYS A 671 -3.76 7.61 28.99
N GLY A 672 -2.81 7.11 28.22
CA GLY A 672 -2.01 5.93 28.59
C GLY A 672 -2.71 4.62 28.25
N ASN A 673 -2.56 3.60 29.08
CA ASN A 673 -3.23 2.32 28.89
C ASN A 673 -4.71 2.44 29.27
N ILE A 674 -5.59 2.30 28.28
CA ILE A 674 -7.01 2.61 28.41
C ILE A 674 -7.82 1.33 28.51
N GLY A 675 -8.68 1.23 29.54
CA GLY A 675 -9.85 0.41 29.54
C GLY A 675 -11.06 1.32 29.71
N LEU A 676 -12.01 1.29 28.79
CA LEU A 676 -13.19 2.14 28.82
C LEU A 676 -14.45 1.29 28.83
N VAL A 677 -15.37 1.59 29.75
CA VAL A 677 -16.71 1.00 29.80
C VAL A 677 -17.72 2.15 29.62
N VAL A 678 -18.39 2.16 28.47
CA VAL A 678 -19.39 3.16 28.13
C VAL A 678 -20.78 2.55 28.27
N THR A 679 -21.65 3.18 29.08
CA THR A 679 -23.01 2.68 29.35
C THR A 679 -24.06 3.77 29.22
N GLY A 680 -25.28 3.33 28.94
CA GLY A 680 -26.47 4.17 28.84
C GLY A 680 -27.60 3.47 28.11
N TYR A 681 -28.43 4.24 27.43
CA TYR A 681 -29.53 3.76 26.61
C TYR A 681 -29.41 4.34 25.21
N PHE A 682 -29.57 3.48 24.21
CA PHE A 682 -29.78 3.87 22.81
C PHE A 682 -31.27 4.06 22.58
N ASN A 683 -31.69 5.17 21.94
CA ASN A 683 -33.05 5.48 21.63
C ASN A 683 -33.43 5.08 20.20
N ALA A 684 -34.06 3.92 20.02
CA ALA A 684 -34.60 3.49 18.73
C ALA A 684 -35.80 4.34 18.36
N LEU A 685 -35.75 5.06 17.23
CA LEU A 685 -36.77 6.01 16.81
C LEU A 685 -38.06 5.33 16.31
N GLU A 686 -37.93 4.10 15.82
CA GLU A 686 -39.04 3.26 15.30
C GLU A 686 -38.68 1.77 15.47
N ASP A 687 -39.63 0.87 15.27
CA ASP A 687 -39.37 -0.55 15.18
C ASP A 687 -38.55 -0.81 13.93
N GLY A 688 -37.37 -1.43 14.08
CA GLY A 688 -36.48 -1.63 12.93
C GLY A 688 -35.25 -2.51 13.23
N ILE A 689 -34.58 -2.87 12.16
CA ILE A 689 -33.25 -3.51 12.24
C ILE A 689 -32.20 -2.40 12.13
N TYR A 690 -31.51 -2.14 13.21
CA TYR A 690 -30.42 -1.14 13.26
C TYR A 690 -29.08 -1.80 13.02
N THR A 691 -28.23 -1.15 12.22
CA THR A 691 -26.84 -1.58 11.99
C THR A 691 -25.91 -0.71 12.82
N PHE A 692 -25.02 -1.34 13.56
CA PHE A 692 -24.03 -0.71 14.42
C PHE A 692 -22.65 -1.00 13.84
N ASN A 693 -21.91 0.05 13.44
CA ASN A 693 -20.55 -0.05 12.96
C ASN A 693 -19.63 0.47 14.06
N LEU A 694 -18.85 -0.41 14.66
CA LEU A 694 -17.90 -0.09 15.71
C LEU A 694 -16.48 -0.13 15.15
N LEU A 695 -15.85 1.04 15.08
CA LEU A 695 -14.45 1.22 14.69
C LEU A 695 -13.61 1.40 15.95
N SER A 696 -12.58 0.64 16.10
CA SER A 696 -11.62 0.79 17.20
C SER A 696 -10.19 0.37 16.81
N ASP A 697 -9.24 0.90 17.55
CA ASP A 697 -7.84 0.54 17.69
C ASP A 697 -7.51 0.61 19.18
N ASP A 698 -7.23 -0.43 19.91
CA ASP A 698 -7.34 -1.87 19.79
C ASP A 698 -8.79 -2.40 19.92
N GLY A 699 -8.99 -3.36 20.84
CA GLY A 699 -10.19 -4.16 21.00
C GLY A 699 -11.42 -3.43 21.52
N SER A 700 -12.59 -3.78 20.97
CA SER A 700 -13.88 -3.29 21.44
C SER A 700 -15.00 -4.31 21.32
N THR A 701 -16.04 -4.13 22.14
CA THR A 701 -17.30 -4.89 22.06
C THR A 701 -18.49 -3.98 22.25
N LEU A 702 -19.60 -4.28 21.56
CA LEU A 702 -20.88 -3.60 21.74
C LEU A 702 -21.97 -4.60 22.14
N LYS A 703 -22.66 -4.30 23.22
CA LYS A 703 -23.88 -5.02 23.63
C LYS A 703 -25.09 -4.09 23.61
N ILE A 704 -26.22 -4.62 23.14
CA ILE A 704 -27.55 -3.98 23.24
C ILE A 704 -28.49 -4.94 23.98
N ASN A 705 -29.19 -4.46 25.00
CA ASN A 705 -30.02 -5.28 25.88
C ASN A 705 -29.24 -6.46 26.51
N GLY A 706 -27.93 -6.27 26.76
CA GLY A 706 -27.05 -7.30 27.33
C GLY A 706 -26.56 -8.35 26.33
N GLU A 707 -27.05 -8.36 25.08
CA GLU A 707 -26.59 -9.28 24.04
C GLU A 707 -25.47 -8.68 23.20
N LEU A 708 -24.46 -9.47 22.87
CA LEU A 708 -23.33 -9.08 22.04
C LEU A 708 -23.81 -8.87 20.59
N VAL A 709 -23.66 -7.64 20.09
CA VAL A 709 -24.02 -7.24 18.72
C VAL A 709 -22.80 -7.08 17.85
N VAL A 710 -21.73 -6.48 18.39
CA VAL A 710 -20.43 -6.35 17.72
C VAL A 710 -19.34 -6.94 18.60
N ASP A 711 -18.58 -7.86 18.02
CA ASP A 711 -17.36 -8.41 18.61
C ASP A 711 -16.15 -7.97 17.78
N ASN A 712 -15.44 -6.98 18.29
CA ASN A 712 -14.19 -6.44 17.74
C ASN A 712 -13.07 -6.55 18.78
N ASP A 713 -13.12 -7.61 19.63
CA ASP A 713 -12.19 -7.80 20.75
C ASP A 713 -10.80 -8.27 20.29
N GLY A 714 -9.82 -8.06 21.17
CA GLY A 714 -8.40 -8.42 20.95
C GLY A 714 -7.55 -7.30 20.38
N PRO A 715 -6.21 -7.41 20.46
CA PRO A 715 -5.29 -6.42 19.90
C PRO A 715 -5.34 -6.39 18.36
N HIS A 716 -5.51 -5.23 17.78
CA HIS A 716 -5.50 -5.03 16.33
C HIS A 716 -5.35 -3.54 15.96
N SER A 717 -4.80 -3.26 14.79
CA SER A 717 -4.82 -1.93 14.16
C SER A 717 -6.28 -1.46 13.89
N PRO A 718 -6.52 -0.19 13.54
CA PRO A 718 -7.86 0.31 13.29
C PRO A 718 -8.71 -0.63 12.44
N ARG A 719 -9.81 -1.13 13.00
CA ARG A 719 -10.71 -2.09 12.36
C ARG A 719 -12.17 -1.77 12.67
N GLU A 720 -13.02 -1.81 11.65
CA GLU A 720 -14.47 -1.66 11.77
C GLU A 720 -15.15 -3.04 11.70
N VAL A 721 -16.00 -3.32 12.68
CA VAL A 721 -16.87 -4.51 12.71
C VAL A 721 -18.32 -4.07 12.77
N THR A 722 -19.19 -4.77 12.03
CA THR A 722 -20.59 -4.40 11.87
C THR A 722 -21.52 -5.47 12.43
N GLY A 723 -22.54 -5.04 13.17
CA GLY A 723 -23.56 -5.93 13.71
C GLY A 723 -24.95 -5.33 13.63
N GLN A 724 -25.96 -6.17 13.41
CA GLN A 724 -27.36 -5.76 13.36
C GLN A 724 -28.14 -6.26 14.58
N LYS A 725 -29.13 -5.45 15.01
CA LYS A 725 -30.08 -5.83 16.04
C LYS A 725 -31.48 -5.34 15.67
N ALA A 726 -32.47 -6.20 15.79
CA ALA A 726 -33.90 -5.83 15.66
C ALA A 726 -34.39 -5.24 16.98
N LEU A 727 -34.86 -4.01 16.98
CA LEU A 727 -35.29 -3.24 18.15
C LEU A 727 -36.70 -2.68 17.97
N ALA A 728 -37.54 -2.78 19.00
CA ALA A 728 -38.74 -2.02 19.07
C ALA A 728 -38.43 -0.54 19.35
N LYS A 729 -39.32 0.36 19.00
CA LYS A 729 -39.22 1.80 19.33
C LYS A 729 -39.05 2.01 20.82
N GLY A 730 -38.05 2.81 21.23
CA GLY A 730 -37.83 3.21 22.61
C GLY A 730 -36.37 3.04 23.05
N LEU A 731 -36.15 3.00 24.36
CA LEU A 731 -34.83 2.98 24.98
C LEU A 731 -34.30 1.54 25.15
N HIS A 732 -33.07 1.32 24.75
CA HIS A 732 -32.37 0.02 24.86
C HIS A 732 -31.06 0.18 25.59
N PRO A 733 -30.79 -0.56 26.66
CA PRO A 733 -29.48 -0.56 27.33
C PRO A 733 -28.35 -0.81 26.32
N ILE A 734 -27.33 0.06 26.34
CA ILE A 734 -26.13 -0.04 25.53
C ILE A 734 -24.91 -0.14 26.44
N GLU A 735 -23.99 -1.06 26.13
CA GLU A 735 -22.68 -1.17 26.74
C GLU A 735 -21.63 -1.27 25.64
N VAL A 736 -20.63 -0.37 25.65
CA VAL A 736 -19.43 -0.48 24.84
C VAL A 736 -18.24 -0.67 25.75
N LYS A 737 -17.46 -1.71 25.55
CA LYS A 737 -16.14 -1.88 26.18
C LYS A 737 -15.07 -1.69 25.13
N TYR A 738 -14.00 -1.04 25.54
CA TYR A 738 -12.88 -0.70 24.66
C TYR A 738 -11.58 -0.71 25.45
N PHE A 739 -10.49 -1.20 24.83
CA PHE A 739 -9.14 -1.03 25.39
C PHE A 739 -8.15 -0.61 24.29
N ASP A 740 -7.10 0.07 24.74
CA ASP A 740 -5.97 0.48 23.92
C ASP A 740 -4.72 0.72 24.79
N HIS A 741 -3.55 0.53 24.20
CA HIS A 741 -2.27 0.63 24.92
C HIS A 741 -1.41 1.82 24.52
N ASN A 742 -1.65 2.47 23.38
CA ASN A 742 -0.76 3.50 22.84
C ASN A 742 -1.46 4.71 22.20
N GLY A 743 -2.74 4.94 22.49
CA GLY A 743 -3.47 6.09 21.99
C GLY A 743 -4.20 5.79 20.67
N GLY A 744 -5.23 4.97 20.76
CA GLY A 744 -6.05 4.53 19.64
C GLY A 744 -7.27 5.38 19.36
N MET A 745 -8.26 4.79 18.71
CA MET A 745 -9.52 5.42 18.36
C MET A 745 -10.71 4.56 18.74
N LEU A 746 -11.86 5.22 18.99
CA LEU A 746 -13.13 4.58 19.24
C LEU A 746 -14.24 5.42 18.60
N GLN A 747 -15.01 4.82 17.70
CA GLN A 747 -16.15 5.45 17.04
C GLN A 747 -17.29 4.47 16.81
N LEU A 748 -18.52 4.91 17.06
CA LEU A 748 -19.74 4.18 16.73
C LEU A 748 -20.52 4.95 15.66
N LYS A 749 -20.94 4.25 14.59
CA LYS A 749 -21.96 4.73 13.64
C LYS A 749 -23.17 3.84 13.73
N VAL A 750 -24.34 4.42 13.53
CA VAL A 750 -25.61 3.69 13.55
C VAL A 750 -26.39 3.98 12.27
N LEU A 751 -26.90 2.94 11.61
CA LEU A 751 -27.72 3.05 10.41
C LEU A 751 -29.08 2.40 10.64
N THR A 752 -30.09 2.97 10.01
CA THR A 752 -31.46 2.39 9.91
C THR A 752 -31.48 1.22 8.91
N ALA A 753 -32.58 0.48 8.87
CA ALA A 753 -32.76 -0.67 7.98
C ALA A 753 -32.61 -0.34 6.48
N ASP A 754 -32.90 0.89 6.08
CA ASP A 754 -32.71 1.41 4.72
C ASP A 754 -31.29 1.97 4.46
N GLY A 755 -30.36 1.79 5.40
CA GLY A 755 -28.96 2.19 5.28
C GLY A 755 -28.70 3.67 5.52
N LYS A 756 -29.67 4.43 6.03
CA LYS A 756 -29.49 5.84 6.36
C LYS A 756 -28.72 5.98 7.67
N GLU A 757 -27.61 6.69 7.64
CA GLU A 757 -26.83 7.01 8.82
C GLU A 757 -27.59 7.97 9.75
N LEU A 758 -27.67 7.60 11.02
CA LEU A 758 -28.27 8.43 12.05
C LEU A 758 -27.21 9.34 12.69
N PRO A 759 -27.57 10.58 13.08
CA PRO A 759 -26.63 11.46 13.78
C PRO A 759 -26.35 10.91 15.18
N VAL A 760 -25.18 10.35 15.38
CA VAL A 760 -24.73 9.83 16.69
C VAL A 760 -24.30 11.01 17.55
N ASN A 761 -25.20 11.46 18.44
CA ASN A 761 -25.00 12.59 19.35
C ASN A 761 -25.79 12.38 20.65
N ALA A 762 -25.71 13.34 21.59
CA ALA A 762 -26.37 13.25 22.88
C ALA A 762 -27.92 13.06 22.82
N ASP A 763 -28.57 13.40 21.72
CA ASP A 763 -30.01 13.21 21.56
C ASP A 763 -30.43 11.76 21.27
N MET A 764 -29.46 10.95 20.77
CA MET A 764 -29.66 9.54 20.50
C MET A 764 -29.48 8.67 21.74
N PHE A 765 -28.82 9.20 22.76
CA PHE A 765 -28.47 8.47 23.97
C PHE A 765 -29.07 9.12 25.23
N ALA A 766 -29.23 8.30 26.26
CA ALA A 766 -29.65 8.75 27.59
C ALA A 766 -29.02 7.89 28.69
N TYR A 767 -28.87 8.41 29.92
CA TYR A 767 -28.40 7.67 31.07
C TYR A 767 -28.94 8.16 32.39
#